data_e89534c6eb7e52b1bd3f21daf34a4cfe
#
_entry.id   e89534c6eb7e52b1bd3f21daf34a4cfe
#
_cell.length_a   1.000
_cell.length_b   1.000
_cell.length_c   1.000
_cell.angle_alpha   90.00
_cell.angle_beta   90.00
_cell.angle_gamma   90.00
#
_symmetry.space_group_name_H-M   'P 1'
#
loop_
_entity.id
_entity.type
_entity.pdbx_description
1 polymer ?
#
loop_
_entity_poly.entity_id
_entity_poly.type
_entity_poly.pdbx_seq_one_letter_code
_entity_poly.pdbx_strand_id
1 'polypeptide(L)'
;MKKLLIWLPGMLSMLAACTEAVEIPARAPEKQSPVRVELHLTTEQQAATRAMDENCIRDVNLYLYGDTEYHFYFPSVSSPLVFNVLPGNYRSYAIANAGQDLGDKNAFKIQFYETAVDVMVSSDAIPMTDRGTLAVDGAGRCTPSSLRVTRSAAKIAYTIEVADAVAPSLRLRSVQFCNLPRTIRPFDSGSISSTVEANYYDGEAMPVGNERRTAGTAYLFENLQGSVDTITDQKDKCPENAPSCATYLRILAERSADKALVEYIVYPGENNTSDFNVRRNTWHNLELVIRGEDEIDNRVLVYDGLYYGTANCHICTGDQVTFDVTPYRTSRSRNYAYLGIEAGDEYAPASAGLLWQDNKIVTGFTLADNRLTVHTNGQRGNALVAVYDAGGTILWSWHIWCLPNDRPQDDRYTNRAGEQFLVMDRNLGAIGTDLKTRYGLVYTWGRKDPFTSNEVYNAAGRKDRFINHWPTIYTSNGSEAKTYDLTYMTRHPTTYVYTGWYAKLYTYYDNALWGDPAPVDTYGWASAKSVHDPCPEGYRLPSRYTWTAFENYVFPGEPYVVGAFDNGYWFQRFRGDTKGTFYPVPVGNDDFWLDRDGVAVMLTGAASEPTSATPYPTVYFKFEINSGWTNFEGGKGKGLVRCVRE
;
A
#
# COMPACT_ATOMS: atom_id res chain seq x y z
N MET A 1 -40.73 -42.96 36.86
CA MET A 1 -40.71 -43.93 37.98
C MET A 1 -39.77 -43.40 39.06
N LYS A 2 -40.38 -43.09 40.25
CA LYS A 2 -39.94 -43.34 41.65
C LYS A 2 -38.50 -42.86 42.00
N LYS A 3 -38.25 -42.16 43.11
CA LYS A 3 -38.89 -41.72 44.38
C LYS A 3 -37.85 -40.77 45.01
N LEU A 4 -38.12 -39.58 45.40
CA LEU A 4 -38.53 -39.06 46.71
C LEU A 4 -37.99 -39.79 47.94
N LEU A 5 -37.13 -39.12 48.73
CA LEU A 5 -37.13 -39.26 50.20
C LEU A 5 -36.62 -37.96 50.88
N ILE A 6 -37.50 -37.44 51.68
CA ILE A 6 -37.37 -36.34 52.65
C ILE A 6 -36.87 -36.94 53.95
N TRP A 7 -36.02 -36.24 54.70
CA TRP A 7 -35.92 -36.35 56.16
C TRP A 7 -35.43 -35.04 56.81
N LEU A 8 -36.23 -34.40 57.59
CA LEU A 8 -35.98 -33.54 58.75
C LEU A 8 -36.44 -34.36 59.98
N PRO A 9 -36.17 -34.00 61.26
CA PRO A 9 -35.65 -32.79 61.90
C PRO A 9 -34.69 -33.09 63.09
N GLY A 10 -34.13 -32.03 63.69
CA GLY A 10 -33.45 -32.11 64.99
C GLY A 10 -33.24 -30.71 65.59
N MET A 11 -34.22 -30.23 66.30
CA MET A 11 -34.13 -29.06 67.18
C MET A 11 -33.20 -29.37 68.37
N LEU A 12 -32.23 -28.50 68.64
CA LEU A 12 -31.62 -28.38 69.94
C LEU A 12 -31.38 -26.91 70.28
N SER A 13 -32.18 -26.40 71.17
CA SER A 13 -32.07 -25.09 71.77
C SER A 13 -30.94 -25.08 72.82
N MET A 14 -29.99 -24.16 72.68
CA MET A 14 -29.13 -23.73 73.80
C MET A 14 -29.12 -22.20 73.86
N LEU A 15 -29.55 -21.72 75.01
CA LEU A 15 -29.40 -20.36 75.49
C LEU A 15 -27.91 -19.98 75.57
N ALA A 16 -27.54 -18.89 74.96
CA ALA A 16 -26.30 -18.22 75.27
C ALA A 16 -26.51 -16.71 75.36
N ALA A 17 -25.97 -16.18 76.40
CA ALA A 17 -26.14 -14.83 76.93
C ALA A 17 -25.75 -13.75 75.94
N CYS A 18 -26.49 -12.65 75.95
CA CYS A 18 -26.14 -11.39 75.33
C CYS A 18 -24.85 -10.83 75.95
N THR A 19 -23.81 -10.73 75.15
CA THR A 19 -22.79 -9.72 75.34
C THR A 19 -22.98 -8.72 74.19
N GLU A 20 -23.43 -7.51 74.53
CA GLU A 20 -23.43 -6.38 73.61
C GLU A 20 -21.99 -6.12 73.16
N ALA A 21 -21.68 -6.53 71.94
CA ALA A 21 -20.50 -6.04 71.24
C ALA A 21 -20.79 -4.60 70.84
N VAL A 22 -20.08 -3.66 71.41
CA VAL A 22 -20.00 -2.31 70.96
C VAL A 22 -19.46 -2.33 69.55
N GLU A 23 -20.33 -2.20 68.54
CA GLU A 23 -19.88 -1.94 67.16
C GLU A 23 -19.16 -0.60 67.17
N ILE A 24 -17.85 -0.64 67.09
CA ILE A 24 -17.04 0.54 66.71
C ILE A 24 -17.48 0.85 65.28
N PRO A 25 -18.09 2.03 65.02
CA PRO A 25 -18.46 2.35 63.66
C PRO A 25 -17.22 2.31 62.81
N ALA A 26 -17.21 1.49 61.77
CA ALA A 26 -16.17 1.47 60.75
C ALA A 26 -15.94 2.92 60.31
N ARG A 27 -14.75 3.44 60.60
CA ARG A 27 -14.36 4.79 60.17
C ARG A 27 -14.58 4.85 58.66
N ALA A 28 -15.47 5.74 58.26
CA ALA A 28 -15.72 5.98 56.83
C ALA A 28 -14.35 6.17 56.16
N PRO A 29 -14.10 5.53 55.02
CA PRO A 29 -12.79 5.67 54.34
C PRO A 29 -12.53 7.18 54.15
N GLU A 30 -11.44 7.65 54.72
CA GLU A 30 -10.99 9.03 54.49
C GLU A 30 -10.90 9.25 52.98
N LYS A 31 -11.62 10.22 52.47
CA LYS A 31 -11.52 10.61 51.05
C LYS A 31 -10.06 10.98 50.79
N GLN A 32 -9.32 10.09 50.18
CA GLN A 32 -7.96 10.41 49.79
C GLN A 32 -8.00 11.58 48.80
N SER A 33 -7.15 12.55 49.01
CA SER A 33 -6.99 13.68 48.09
C SER A 33 -5.88 13.36 47.08
N PRO A 34 -6.03 13.84 45.83
CA PRO A 34 -4.95 13.67 44.85
C PRO A 34 -3.66 14.33 45.33
N VAL A 35 -2.54 13.64 45.12
CA VAL A 35 -1.19 14.10 45.45
C VAL A 35 -0.43 14.43 44.16
N ARG A 36 0.45 15.44 44.24
CA ARG A 36 1.34 15.80 43.15
C ARG A 36 2.45 14.77 43.05
N VAL A 37 2.64 14.22 41.85
CA VAL A 37 3.65 13.23 41.53
C VAL A 37 4.67 13.83 40.57
N GLU A 38 5.93 13.49 40.77
CA GLU A 38 7.04 13.75 39.85
C GLU A 38 7.63 12.40 39.40
N LEU A 39 7.51 12.11 38.08
CA LEU A 39 7.93 10.85 37.49
C LEU A 39 8.96 11.10 36.40
N HIS A 40 10.14 10.52 36.54
CA HIS A 40 11.18 10.67 35.53
C HIS A 40 10.97 9.70 34.36
N LEU A 41 11.32 10.15 33.17
CA LEU A 41 11.42 9.30 31.98
C LEU A 41 12.88 9.04 31.65
N THR A 42 13.19 7.80 31.33
CA THR A 42 14.52 7.39 30.88
C THR A 42 14.37 6.52 29.62
N THR A 43 15.38 6.55 28.76
CA THR A 43 15.47 5.69 27.59
C THR A 43 16.56 4.65 27.79
N GLU A 44 16.48 3.57 27.04
CA GLU A 44 17.54 2.57 27.00
C GLU A 44 18.73 3.13 26.18
N GLN A 45 19.88 3.32 26.84
CA GLN A 45 21.09 3.74 26.13
C GLN A 45 21.68 2.55 25.38
N GLN A 46 21.61 2.57 24.04
CA GLN A 46 22.55 1.81 23.20
C GLN A 46 23.80 2.67 22.95
N ALA A 47 24.95 2.01 22.74
CA ALA A 47 26.22 2.70 22.51
C ALA A 47 26.09 3.76 21.40
N ALA A 48 26.40 5.00 21.74
CA ALA A 48 26.16 6.17 20.93
C ALA A 48 26.96 6.15 19.62
N THR A 49 26.26 6.19 18.51
CA THR A 49 26.78 6.79 17.27
C THR A 49 26.36 8.25 17.21
N ARG A 50 27.25 9.15 16.81
CA ARG A 50 27.13 10.62 16.90
C ARG A 50 26.14 11.27 15.92
N ALA A 51 25.13 10.60 15.44
CA ALA A 51 24.19 11.13 14.47
C ALA A 51 22.76 11.02 15.03
N MET A 52 22.12 12.15 15.25
CA MET A 52 20.76 12.39 15.71
C MET A 52 20.39 11.75 17.06
N ASP A 53 19.57 12.46 17.85
CA ASP A 53 19.15 11.98 19.17
C ASP A 53 18.00 11.00 19.03
N GLU A 54 18.33 9.74 18.71
CA GLU A 54 17.40 8.60 18.65
C GLU A 54 16.70 8.34 19.99
N ASN A 55 17.08 9.04 21.05
CA ASN A 55 16.49 8.98 22.38
C ASN A 55 15.54 10.14 22.66
N CYS A 56 15.30 11.00 21.69
CA CYS A 56 14.44 12.15 21.88
C CYS A 56 13.01 11.73 22.18
N ILE A 57 12.46 12.20 23.30
CA ILE A 57 11.06 12.04 23.65
C ILE A 57 10.41 13.41 23.48
N ARG A 58 9.47 13.50 22.53
CA ARG A 58 8.75 14.73 22.18
C ARG A 58 7.44 14.88 22.93
N ASP A 59 6.67 13.80 22.97
CA ASP A 59 5.37 13.72 23.64
C ASP A 59 5.23 12.39 24.37
N VAL A 60 4.31 12.33 25.35
CA VAL A 60 4.00 11.08 26.08
C VAL A 60 2.50 11.01 26.40
N ASN A 61 1.92 9.86 26.11
CA ASN A 61 0.65 9.41 26.69
C ASN A 61 0.95 8.46 27.85
N LEU A 62 0.53 8.80 29.05
CA LEU A 62 0.68 8.00 30.26
C LEU A 62 -0.68 7.55 30.75
N TYR A 63 -0.87 6.25 30.87
CA TYR A 63 -2.08 5.61 31.41
C TYR A 63 -1.77 4.92 32.73
N LEU A 64 -2.62 5.13 33.73
CA LEU A 64 -2.51 4.53 35.06
C LEU A 64 -3.84 3.86 35.41
N TYR A 65 -3.82 2.57 35.69
CA TYR A 65 -5.00 1.76 36.01
C TYR A 65 -4.89 1.14 37.39
N GLY A 66 -5.71 1.61 38.31
CA GLY A 66 -5.86 1.15 39.69
C GLY A 66 -7.32 1.21 40.09
N ASP A 67 -7.61 1.57 41.36
CA ASP A 67 -8.97 1.84 41.82
C ASP A 67 -9.60 3.05 41.09
N THR A 68 -8.74 3.94 40.60
CA THR A 68 -9.10 5.06 39.72
C THR A 68 -8.19 4.99 38.49
N GLU A 69 -8.79 5.24 37.34
CA GLU A 69 -8.06 5.24 36.07
C GLU A 69 -7.72 6.67 35.67
N TYR A 70 -6.49 6.86 35.11
CA TYR A 70 -6.01 8.16 34.66
C TYR A 70 -5.37 8.03 33.28
N HIS A 71 -5.56 9.06 32.46
CA HIS A 71 -4.81 9.31 31.23
C HIS A 71 -4.24 10.75 31.26
N PHE A 72 -2.96 10.87 30.97
CA PHE A 72 -2.26 12.13 30.85
C PHE A 72 -1.55 12.19 29.50
N TYR A 73 -1.78 13.28 28.77
CA TYR A 73 -1.02 13.58 27.57
C TYR A 73 -0.10 14.78 27.82
N PHE A 74 1.18 14.59 27.54
CA PHE A 74 2.22 15.60 27.62
C PHE A 74 2.69 15.94 26.20
N PRO A 75 2.23 17.03 25.58
CA PRO A 75 2.56 17.38 24.19
C PRO A 75 4.00 17.88 24.01
N SER A 76 4.67 18.17 25.13
CA SER A 76 6.10 18.47 25.18
C SER A 76 6.65 17.93 26.48
N VAL A 77 7.74 17.17 26.41
CA VAL A 77 8.27 16.46 27.57
C VAL A 77 9.39 17.25 28.22
N SER A 78 9.16 17.64 29.47
CA SER A 78 10.21 17.97 30.42
C SER A 78 10.26 16.89 31.49
N SER A 79 11.42 16.34 31.79
CA SER A 79 11.58 15.39 32.89
C SER A 79 11.94 16.15 34.19
N PRO A 80 11.21 15.93 35.32
CA PRO A 80 10.15 14.94 35.50
C PRO A 80 8.79 15.34 34.90
N LEU A 81 7.96 14.32 34.52
CA LEU A 81 6.54 14.51 34.27
C LEU A 81 5.85 14.85 35.60
N VAL A 82 4.99 15.87 35.59
CA VAL A 82 4.28 16.31 36.78
C VAL A 82 2.77 16.18 36.57
N PHE A 83 2.13 15.45 37.47
CA PHE A 83 0.68 15.19 37.43
C PHE A 83 0.10 14.93 38.81
N ASN A 84 -1.23 14.86 38.94
CA ASN A 84 -1.91 14.61 40.20
C ASN A 84 -2.74 13.31 40.12
N VAL A 85 -2.53 12.41 41.09
CA VAL A 85 -3.30 11.14 41.22
C VAL A 85 -3.58 10.83 42.68
N LEU A 86 -4.57 10.00 42.94
CA LEU A 86 -4.77 9.44 44.28
C LEU A 86 -3.60 8.52 44.67
N PRO A 87 -3.18 8.47 45.95
CA PRO A 87 -2.27 7.44 46.42
C PRO A 87 -2.81 6.05 46.12
N GLY A 88 -1.98 5.13 45.63
CA GLY A 88 -2.41 3.80 45.27
C GLY A 88 -1.41 3.04 44.40
N ASN A 89 -1.77 1.84 44.00
CA ASN A 89 -1.00 1.00 43.11
C ASN A 89 -1.65 0.99 41.72
N TYR A 90 -0.87 1.28 40.70
CA TYR A 90 -1.33 1.40 39.33
C TYR A 90 -0.56 0.45 38.41
N ARG A 91 -1.25 -0.14 37.46
CA ARG A 91 -0.61 -0.64 36.25
C ARG A 91 -0.37 0.56 35.33
N SER A 92 0.87 0.75 34.92
CA SER A 92 1.28 1.89 34.08
C SER A 92 1.56 1.46 32.65
N TYR A 93 1.17 2.30 31.70
CA TYR A 93 1.49 2.16 30.28
C TYR A 93 1.89 3.54 29.77
N ALA A 94 3.08 3.63 29.19
CA ALA A 94 3.58 4.84 28.58
C ALA A 94 3.80 4.63 27.07
N ILE A 95 3.31 5.56 26.26
CA ILE A 95 3.57 5.63 24.83
C ILE A 95 4.18 7.01 24.55
N ALA A 96 5.44 7.01 24.17
CA ALA A 96 6.18 8.21 23.78
C ALA A 96 6.26 8.33 22.26
N ASN A 97 6.30 9.55 21.77
CA ASN A 97 6.38 9.90 20.35
C ASN A 97 5.20 9.39 19.53
N ALA A 98 3.99 9.45 20.10
CA ALA A 98 2.76 9.18 19.36
C ALA A 98 2.34 10.34 18.44
N GLY A 99 2.90 11.53 18.66
CA GLY A 99 2.60 12.75 17.90
C GLY A 99 1.23 13.35 18.20
N GLN A 100 0.43 12.74 19.07
CA GLN A 100 -0.93 13.19 19.40
C GLN A 100 -1.41 12.61 20.72
N ASP A 101 -2.47 13.24 21.26
CA ASP A 101 -3.26 12.70 22.35
C ASP A 101 -4.07 11.49 21.85
N LEU A 102 -3.81 10.32 22.43
CA LEU A 102 -4.47 9.07 22.06
C LEU A 102 -5.85 8.90 22.74
N GLY A 103 -6.24 9.83 23.62
CA GLY A 103 -7.49 9.82 24.36
C GLY A 103 -7.61 8.70 25.39
N ASP A 104 -8.71 8.71 26.12
CA ASP A 104 -8.98 7.72 27.18
C ASP A 104 -9.13 6.30 26.62
N LYS A 105 -8.45 5.36 27.26
CA LYS A 105 -8.56 3.93 26.98
C LYS A 105 -8.67 3.17 28.30
N ASN A 106 -9.60 2.22 28.38
CA ASN A 106 -9.65 1.34 29.55
C ASN A 106 -8.45 0.35 29.56
N ALA A 107 -8.21 -0.28 30.69
CA ALA A 107 -7.09 -1.19 30.90
C ALA A 107 -7.04 -2.35 29.88
N PHE A 108 -8.17 -2.83 29.40
CA PHE A 108 -8.22 -3.86 28.37
C PHE A 108 -7.82 -3.29 27.00
N LYS A 109 -8.38 -2.13 26.61
CA LYS A 109 -8.07 -1.51 25.31
C LYS A 109 -6.61 -1.10 25.17
N ILE A 110 -5.98 -0.62 26.25
CA ILE A 110 -4.56 -0.23 26.19
C ILE A 110 -3.63 -1.43 26.03
N GLN A 111 -3.93 -2.54 26.71
CA GLN A 111 -3.12 -3.75 26.64
C GLN A 111 -3.05 -4.33 25.23
N PHE A 112 -4.16 -4.26 24.50
CA PHE A 112 -4.29 -4.73 23.12
C PHE A 112 -4.34 -3.58 22.12
N TYR A 113 -3.79 -2.42 22.51
CA TYR A 113 -3.75 -1.27 21.62
C TYR A 113 -2.95 -1.59 20.37
N GLU A 114 -3.57 -1.35 19.23
CA GLU A 114 -2.95 -1.44 17.91
C GLU A 114 -3.00 -0.06 17.26
N THR A 115 -1.95 0.30 16.57
CA THR A 115 -1.94 1.50 15.74
C THR A 115 -1.53 1.15 14.33
N ALA A 116 -2.25 1.74 13.36
CA ALA A 116 -1.90 1.62 11.95
C ALA A 116 -0.61 2.41 11.67
N VAL A 117 0.22 1.84 10.82
CA VAL A 117 1.47 2.45 10.34
C VAL A 117 1.61 2.16 8.84
N ASP A 118 1.77 3.20 8.07
CA ASP A 118 1.86 3.16 6.59
C ASP A 118 3.10 3.85 6.07
N VAL A 119 3.95 4.30 6.98
CA VAL A 119 5.20 4.97 6.65
C VAL A 119 6.33 4.44 7.53
N MET A 120 7.54 4.47 7.01
CA MET A 120 8.72 4.13 7.80
C MET A 120 8.88 5.14 8.97
N VAL A 121 9.43 4.65 10.07
CA VAL A 121 9.62 5.45 11.28
C VAL A 121 10.61 6.59 11.03
N SER A 122 10.24 7.81 11.40
CA SER A 122 11.18 8.93 11.37
C SER A 122 12.23 8.80 12.47
N SER A 123 13.49 9.03 12.12
CA SER A 123 14.63 8.93 13.07
C SER A 123 14.55 9.86 14.27
N ASP A 124 13.81 10.96 14.15
CA ASP A 124 13.69 11.99 15.16
C ASP A 124 12.42 11.87 16.02
N ALA A 125 11.58 10.88 15.75
CA ALA A 125 10.34 10.61 16.47
C ALA A 125 10.05 9.10 16.57
N ILE A 126 11.03 8.31 16.97
CA ILE A 126 10.86 6.86 17.12
C ILE A 126 9.87 6.58 18.25
N PRO A 127 8.76 5.87 18.00
CA PRO A 127 7.82 5.48 19.03
C PRO A 127 8.49 4.60 20.09
N MET A 128 8.26 4.92 21.36
CA MET A 128 8.83 4.19 22.49
C MET A 128 7.72 3.84 23.48
N THR A 129 7.86 2.71 24.16
CA THR A 129 6.85 2.22 25.10
C THR A 129 7.46 1.68 26.37
N ASP A 130 6.69 1.79 27.46
CA ASP A 130 6.93 1.09 28.71
C ASP A 130 5.61 0.59 29.30
N ARG A 131 5.66 -0.57 29.95
CA ARG A 131 4.57 -1.08 30.78
C ARG A 131 5.10 -1.62 32.09
N GLY A 132 4.42 -1.32 33.17
CA GLY A 132 4.85 -1.75 34.48
C GLY A 132 3.81 -1.50 35.56
N THR A 133 4.32 -1.32 36.76
CA THR A 133 3.52 -0.93 37.92
C THR A 133 4.11 0.33 38.53
N LEU A 134 3.25 1.22 39.01
CA LEU A 134 3.62 2.45 39.68
C LEU A 134 2.86 2.53 41.01
N ALA A 135 3.58 2.53 42.13
CA ALA A 135 3.00 2.78 43.43
C ALA A 135 3.19 4.26 43.80
N VAL A 136 2.13 4.92 44.24
CA VAL A 136 2.15 6.31 44.68
C VAL A 136 1.75 6.38 46.16
N ASP A 137 2.63 6.93 47.00
CA ASP A 137 2.33 7.10 48.44
C ASP A 137 1.58 8.40 48.75
N GLY A 138 1.13 8.55 49.97
CA GLY A 138 0.40 9.77 50.40
C GLY A 138 1.21 11.07 50.37
N ALA A 139 2.53 10.99 50.17
CA ALA A 139 3.39 12.15 49.98
C ALA A 139 3.70 12.45 48.50
N GLY A 140 3.12 11.69 47.57
CA GLY A 140 3.33 11.84 46.14
C GLY A 140 4.64 11.22 45.62
N ARG A 141 5.31 10.41 46.43
CA ARG A 141 6.50 9.69 45.98
C ARG A 141 6.06 8.43 45.20
N CYS A 142 6.68 8.20 44.05
CA CYS A 142 6.41 7.04 43.23
C CYS A 142 7.52 5.99 43.28
N THR A 143 7.11 4.73 43.16
CA THR A 143 8.01 3.57 43.07
C THR A 143 7.56 2.70 41.89
N PRO A 144 8.38 2.53 40.85
CA PRO A 144 9.66 3.19 40.63
C PRO A 144 9.53 4.71 40.43
N SER A 145 10.59 5.46 40.70
CA SER A 145 10.63 6.94 40.49
C SER A 145 10.87 7.30 39.01
N SER A 146 11.08 6.33 38.15
CA SER A 146 11.27 6.52 36.71
C SER A 146 10.65 5.39 35.91
N LEU A 147 10.11 5.70 34.74
CA LEU A 147 9.72 4.77 33.69
C LEU A 147 10.83 4.71 32.64
N ARG A 148 11.09 3.52 32.13
CA ARG A 148 12.10 3.28 31.11
C ARG A 148 11.46 2.91 29.79
N VAL A 149 11.24 3.90 28.94
CA VAL A 149 10.67 3.65 27.62
C VAL A 149 11.69 3.03 26.66
N THR A 150 11.23 2.03 25.91
CA THR A 150 12.02 1.24 24.95
C THR A 150 11.50 1.49 23.57
N ARG A 151 12.39 1.64 22.56
CA ARG A 151 12.01 1.87 21.17
C ARG A 151 11.18 0.71 20.62
N SER A 152 10.10 1.02 19.94
CA SER A 152 9.24 0.04 19.25
C SER A 152 9.76 -0.36 17.87
N ALA A 153 10.84 0.25 17.40
CA ALA A 153 11.48 -0.03 16.12
C ALA A 153 12.89 -0.58 16.28
N ALA A 154 13.33 -1.35 15.28
CA ALA A 154 14.72 -1.72 15.05
C ALA A 154 15.42 -0.66 14.20
N LYS A 155 16.72 -0.50 14.36
CA LYS A 155 17.59 0.27 13.48
C LYS A 155 18.26 -0.67 12.49
N ILE A 156 18.05 -0.43 11.19
CA ILE A 156 18.73 -1.18 10.12
C ILE A 156 19.67 -0.21 9.41
N ALA A 157 20.97 -0.37 9.63
CA ALA A 157 22.00 0.29 8.83
C ALA A 157 22.41 -0.63 7.68
N TYR A 158 22.57 -0.10 6.49
CA TYR A 158 23.02 -0.89 5.35
C TYR A 158 24.12 -0.16 4.57
N THR A 159 25.04 -0.94 4.02
CA THR A 159 26.01 -0.51 3.01
C THR A 159 26.00 -1.54 1.90
N ILE A 160 25.80 -1.10 0.68
CA ILE A 160 25.75 -1.93 -0.52
C ILE A 160 26.83 -1.43 -1.47
N GLU A 161 27.70 -2.33 -1.92
CA GLU A 161 28.77 -2.03 -2.85
C GLU A 161 28.78 -3.02 -4.01
N VAL A 162 28.91 -2.54 -5.24
CA VAL A 162 29.17 -3.38 -6.40
C VAL A 162 30.67 -3.56 -6.53
N ALA A 163 31.14 -4.81 -6.53
CA ALA A 163 32.56 -5.14 -6.63
C ALA A 163 33.16 -4.61 -7.93
N ASP A 164 34.46 -4.24 -7.92
CA ASP A 164 35.17 -3.67 -9.06
C ASP A 164 35.05 -4.52 -10.33
N ALA A 165 35.08 -5.83 -10.19
CA ALA A 165 35.04 -6.77 -11.31
C ALA A 165 33.71 -6.73 -12.09
N VAL A 166 32.59 -6.41 -11.43
CA VAL A 166 31.26 -6.42 -12.03
C VAL A 166 30.65 -5.02 -12.20
N ALA A 167 31.25 -4.00 -11.63
CA ALA A 167 30.80 -2.62 -11.75
C ALA A 167 30.61 -2.11 -13.20
N PRO A 168 31.40 -2.56 -14.20
CA PRO A 168 31.15 -2.18 -15.59
C PRO A 168 29.90 -2.80 -16.20
N SER A 169 29.48 -3.96 -15.69
CA SER A 169 28.35 -4.73 -16.22
C SER A 169 27.05 -4.59 -15.38
N LEU A 170 27.12 -4.06 -14.16
CA LEU A 170 26.00 -4.02 -13.24
C LEU A 170 25.91 -2.66 -12.53
N ARG A 171 24.75 -2.04 -12.58
CA ARG A 171 24.48 -0.74 -11.98
C ARG A 171 23.34 -0.83 -10.96
N LEU A 172 23.55 -0.31 -9.75
CA LEU A 172 22.49 -0.18 -8.75
C LEU A 172 21.40 0.78 -9.23
N ARG A 173 20.14 0.43 -8.99
CA ARG A 173 18.96 1.22 -9.36
C ARG A 173 18.21 1.72 -8.15
N SER A 174 17.85 0.83 -7.24
CA SER A 174 17.11 1.20 -6.04
C SER A 174 17.33 0.22 -4.90
N VAL A 175 17.00 0.69 -3.71
CA VAL A 175 16.97 -0.08 -2.47
C VAL A 175 15.61 0.13 -1.82
N GLN A 176 14.98 -0.95 -1.33
CA GLN A 176 13.63 -0.90 -0.78
C GLN A 176 13.50 -1.90 0.37
N PHE A 177 12.86 -1.48 1.45
CA PHE A 177 12.43 -2.42 2.49
C PHE A 177 11.03 -2.93 2.18
N CYS A 178 10.86 -4.24 2.21
CA CYS A 178 9.62 -4.91 1.87
C CYS A 178 9.08 -5.72 3.04
N ASN A 179 7.79 -6.07 3.00
CA ASN A 179 7.07 -6.75 4.07
C ASN A 179 7.16 -6.02 5.41
N LEU A 180 6.83 -4.72 5.41
CA LEU A 180 6.74 -3.91 6.62
C LEU A 180 5.34 -4.07 7.23
N PRO A 181 5.20 -4.27 8.55
CA PRO A 181 3.89 -4.44 9.17
C PRO A 181 3.04 -3.16 9.10
N ARG A 182 1.76 -3.30 8.76
CA ARG A 182 0.78 -2.20 8.72
C ARG A 182 0.24 -1.80 10.08
N THR A 183 0.38 -2.69 11.07
CA THR A 183 -0.06 -2.44 12.43
C THR A 183 1.02 -2.87 13.41
N ILE A 184 1.17 -2.10 14.47
CA ILE A 184 2.03 -2.45 15.59
C ILE A 184 1.23 -2.60 16.87
N ARG A 185 1.71 -3.48 17.74
CA ARG A 185 1.21 -3.68 19.10
C ARG A 185 2.24 -3.16 20.08
N PRO A 186 2.10 -1.93 20.57
CA PRO A 186 3.13 -1.31 21.39
C PRO A 186 3.52 -2.13 22.63
N PHE A 187 2.56 -2.79 23.26
CA PHE A 187 2.73 -3.52 24.52
C PHE A 187 2.78 -5.05 24.38
N ASP A 188 2.64 -5.57 23.18
CA ASP A 188 2.76 -7.00 22.88
C ASP A 188 4.09 -7.23 22.15
N SER A 189 5.17 -7.39 22.93
CA SER A 189 6.51 -7.68 22.42
C SER A 189 6.81 -9.17 22.50
N GLY A 190 7.41 -9.73 21.44
CA GLY A 190 7.85 -11.12 21.39
C GLY A 190 6.80 -12.13 20.90
N SER A 191 5.59 -11.69 20.59
CA SER A 191 4.61 -12.53 19.89
C SER A 191 4.93 -12.60 18.40
N ILE A 192 4.76 -13.80 17.80
CA ILE A 192 4.89 -13.97 16.34
C ILE A 192 3.96 -12.98 15.63
N SER A 193 4.50 -12.26 14.67
CA SER A 193 3.76 -11.29 13.86
C SER A 193 2.77 -12.00 12.93
N SER A 194 1.86 -11.23 12.33
CA SER A 194 0.88 -11.79 11.39
C SER A 194 1.57 -12.56 10.27
N THR A 195 0.95 -13.66 9.85
CA THR A 195 1.34 -14.42 8.64
C THR A 195 0.44 -14.12 7.45
N VAL A 196 -0.42 -13.10 7.56
CA VAL A 196 -1.33 -12.66 6.50
C VAL A 196 -0.69 -11.51 5.72
N GLU A 197 -0.36 -11.74 4.47
CA GLU A 197 0.34 -10.78 3.58
C GLU A 197 -0.35 -9.42 3.50
N ALA A 198 -1.68 -9.37 3.52
CA ALA A 198 -2.45 -8.13 3.52
C ALA A 198 -2.17 -7.20 4.73
N ASN A 199 -1.52 -7.70 5.76
CA ASN A 199 -1.11 -6.92 6.93
C ASN A 199 0.27 -6.27 6.76
N TYR A 200 0.85 -6.36 5.57
CA TYR A 200 2.17 -5.82 5.24
C TYR A 200 2.10 -4.86 4.06
N TYR A 201 3.13 -4.06 3.91
CA TYR A 201 3.32 -3.16 2.77
C TYR A 201 4.81 -3.08 2.44
N ASP A 202 5.11 -2.68 1.21
CA ASP A 202 6.46 -2.33 0.82
C ASP A 202 6.69 -0.84 1.05
N GLY A 203 7.84 -0.51 1.62
CA GLY A 203 8.25 0.87 1.83
C GLY A 203 8.56 1.56 0.49
N GLU A 204 8.85 2.85 0.55
CA GLU A 204 9.25 3.60 -0.64
C GLU A 204 10.60 3.09 -1.20
N ALA A 205 10.66 2.89 -2.51
CA ALA A 205 11.91 2.54 -3.18
C ALA A 205 12.83 3.76 -3.21
N MET A 206 14.00 3.63 -2.59
CA MET A 206 15.03 4.66 -2.55
C MET A 206 15.93 4.53 -3.77
N PRO A 207 15.89 5.46 -4.72
CA PRO A 207 16.73 5.37 -5.90
C PRO A 207 18.21 5.53 -5.55
N VAL A 208 19.03 4.74 -6.19
CA VAL A 208 20.49 4.86 -6.14
C VAL A 208 20.94 5.54 -7.42
N GLY A 209 21.70 6.61 -7.31
CA GLY A 209 22.25 7.33 -8.45
C GLY A 209 23.29 6.50 -9.25
N ASN A 210 24.21 7.18 -9.94
CA ASN A 210 25.28 6.50 -10.70
C ASN A 210 26.41 5.94 -9.81
N GLU A 211 26.20 5.92 -8.52
CA GLU A 211 27.22 5.50 -7.56
C GLU A 211 27.30 3.97 -7.48
N ARG A 212 28.51 3.46 -7.40
CA ARG A 212 28.81 2.04 -7.20
C ARG A 212 28.51 1.56 -5.77
N ARG A 213 28.41 2.50 -4.83
CA ARG A 213 28.17 2.26 -3.42
C ARG A 213 27.05 3.14 -2.90
N THR A 214 26.16 2.55 -2.13
CA THR A 214 25.13 3.28 -1.39
C THR A 214 25.12 2.82 0.06
N ALA A 215 24.72 3.72 0.95
CA ALA A 215 24.55 3.41 2.37
C ALA A 215 23.38 4.21 2.93
N GLY A 216 22.70 3.64 3.90
CA GLY A 216 21.58 4.29 4.55
C GLY A 216 21.23 3.70 5.91
N THR A 217 20.25 4.29 6.55
CA THR A 217 19.70 3.82 7.81
C THR A 217 18.18 3.93 7.75
N ALA A 218 17.49 2.87 8.15
CA ALA A 218 16.05 2.84 8.30
C ALA A 218 15.67 2.42 9.71
N TYR A 219 14.50 2.87 10.16
CA TYR A 219 13.89 2.44 11.42
C TYR A 219 12.61 1.70 11.09
N LEU A 220 12.59 0.41 11.40
CA LEU A 220 11.52 -0.51 11.03
C LEU A 220 10.82 -1.03 12.29
N PHE A 221 9.51 -1.07 12.26
CA PHE A 221 8.76 -1.70 13.34
C PHE A 221 9.03 -3.19 13.45
N GLU A 222 8.82 -3.72 14.65
CA GLU A 222 9.01 -5.13 14.95
C GLU A 222 8.21 -6.02 14.01
N ASN A 223 8.90 -6.99 13.39
CA ASN A 223 8.30 -8.07 12.62
C ASN A 223 8.97 -9.40 13.01
N LEU A 224 8.26 -10.22 13.78
CA LEU A 224 8.76 -11.50 14.28
C LEU A 224 8.16 -12.63 13.45
N GLN A 225 8.96 -13.21 12.57
CA GLN A 225 8.55 -14.31 11.69
C GLN A 225 9.18 -15.65 12.07
N GLY A 226 9.97 -15.66 13.17
CA GLY A 226 10.58 -16.86 13.71
C GLY A 226 11.92 -17.21 13.06
N SER A 227 12.29 -18.47 13.22
CA SER A 227 13.52 -19.05 12.67
C SER A 227 13.20 -20.32 11.88
N VAL A 228 13.96 -20.55 10.80
CA VAL A 228 13.91 -21.79 10.00
C VAL A 228 15.23 -22.53 10.21
N ASP A 229 15.28 -23.38 11.23
CA ASP A 229 16.52 -24.00 11.72
C ASP A 229 17.18 -24.95 10.71
N THR A 230 16.47 -25.34 9.66
CA THR A 230 17.00 -26.14 8.55
C THR A 230 17.94 -25.37 7.64
N ILE A 231 17.91 -24.03 7.67
CA ILE A 231 18.77 -23.18 6.87
C ILE A 231 20.11 -23.03 7.58
N THR A 232 21.13 -23.65 7.02
CA THR A 232 22.50 -23.65 7.56
C THR A 232 23.51 -22.89 6.68
N ASP A 233 23.15 -22.61 5.42
CA ASP A 233 23.94 -21.83 4.49
C ASP A 233 23.28 -20.46 4.25
N GLN A 234 24.08 -19.41 4.18
CA GLN A 234 23.60 -18.04 3.97
C GLN A 234 22.85 -17.87 2.62
N LYS A 235 23.27 -18.57 1.56
CA LYS A 235 22.59 -18.53 0.26
C LYS A 235 21.16 -19.08 0.30
N ASP A 236 20.88 -19.98 1.26
CA ASP A 236 19.56 -20.59 1.41
C ASP A 236 18.62 -19.74 2.29
N LYS A 237 19.11 -18.61 2.84
CA LYS A 237 18.27 -17.56 3.44
C LYS A 237 17.65 -16.70 2.34
N CYS A 238 16.79 -17.30 1.55
CA CYS A 238 16.24 -16.81 0.29
C CYS A 238 14.69 -16.83 0.31
N PRO A 239 14.02 -16.22 -0.67
CA PRO A 239 12.55 -16.15 -0.71
C PRO A 239 11.84 -17.50 -0.64
N GLU A 240 12.41 -18.55 -1.23
CA GLU A 240 11.82 -19.89 -1.24
C GLU A 240 11.76 -20.54 0.15
N ASN A 241 12.71 -20.20 1.01
CA ASN A 241 12.84 -20.78 2.34
C ASN A 241 12.38 -19.84 3.46
N ALA A 242 12.17 -18.57 3.16
CA ALA A 242 11.76 -17.56 4.12
C ALA A 242 10.27 -17.67 4.46
N PRO A 243 9.86 -17.32 5.69
CA PRO A 243 8.45 -17.05 5.97
C PRO A 243 7.91 -15.95 5.03
N SER A 244 6.71 -16.15 4.48
CA SER A 244 6.14 -15.27 3.43
C SER A 244 6.05 -13.78 3.83
N CYS A 245 5.90 -13.52 5.13
CA CYS A 245 5.80 -12.15 5.66
C CYS A 245 7.10 -11.64 6.31
N ALA A 246 8.23 -12.31 6.12
CA ALA A 246 9.50 -11.84 6.66
C ALA A 246 9.93 -10.53 5.99
N THR A 247 10.34 -9.55 6.80
CA THR A 247 10.88 -8.28 6.28
C THR A 247 12.20 -8.53 5.56
N TYR A 248 12.39 -7.93 4.39
CA TYR A 248 13.61 -8.03 3.62
C TYR A 248 14.03 -6.70 3.00
N LEU A 249 15.32 -6.60 2.69
CA LEU A 249 15.89 -5.55 1.88
C LEU A 249 15.98 -6.04 0.44
N ARG A 250 15.31 -5.34 -0.46
CA ARG A 250 15.32 -5.55 -1.90
C ARG A 250 16.27 -4.57 -2.53
N ILE A 251 17.20 -5.07 -3.31
CA ILE A 251 18.19 -4.28 -4.04
C ILE A 251 17.98 -4.57 -5.51
N LEU A 252 17.64 -3.57 -6.30
CA LEU A 252 17.56 -3.69 -7.74
C LEU A 252 18.83 -3.16 -8.38
N ALA A 253 19.37 -3.93 -9.31
CA ALA A 253 20.44 -3.53 -10.19
C ALA A 253 20.04 -3.75 -11.65
N GLU A 254 20.68 -3.05 -12.56
CA GLU A 254 20.48 -3.15 -14.00
C GLU A 254 21.75 -3.68 -14.64
N ARG A 255 21.63 -4.71 -15.45
CA ARG A 255 22.71 -5.22 -16.30
C ARG A 255 22.94 -4.29 -17.49
N SER A 256 24.18 -3.85 -17.69
CA SER A 256 24.51 -2.84 -18.72
C SER A 256 24.32 -3.36 -20.14
N ALA A 257 24.52 -4.68 -20.35
CA ALA A 257 24.52 -5.30 -21.68
C ALA A 257 23.14 -5.33 -22.35
N ASP A 258 22.11 -5.67 -21.59
CA ASP A 258 20.75 -5.91 -22.10
C ASP A 258 19.66 -5.22 -21.29
N LYS A 259 20.06 -4.44 -20.28
CA LYS A 259 19.16 -3.73 -19.38
C LYS A 259 18.26 -4.64 -18.53
N ALA A 260 18.57 -5.93 -18.45
CA ALA A 260 17.86 -6.84 -17.56
C ALA A 260 18.00 -6.40 -16.11
N LEU A 261 16.96 -6.60 -15.33
CA LEU A 261 16.98 -6.32 -13.90
C LEU A 261 17.49 -7.54 -13.14
N VAL A 262 18.33 -7.25 -12.17
CA VAL A 262 18.84 -8.22 -11.21
C VAL A 262 18.39 -7.78 -9.83
N GLU A 263 17.65 -8.64 -9.13
CA GLU A 263 17.18 -8.39 -7.78
C GLU A 263 17.99 -9.22 -6.79
N TYR A 264 18.43 -8.56 -5.73
CA TYR A 264 19.08 -9.19 -4.59
C TYR A 264 18.19 -9.02 -3.38
N ILE A 265 17.89 -10.13 -2.70
CA ILE A 265 17.02 -10.16 -1.54
C ILE A 265 17.83 -10.52 -0.29
N VAL A 266 17.75 -9.68 0.74
CA VAL A 266 18.49 -9.86 1.97
C VAL A 266 17.56 -9.74 3.17
N TYR A 267 17.47 -10.81 3.95
CA TYR A 267 16.66 -10.84 5.16
C TYR A 267 17.48 -10.41 6.39
N PRO A 268 17.09 -9.34 7.10
CA PRO A 268 17.63 -9.04 8.43
C PRO A 268 17.34 -10.18 9.41
N GLY A 269 18.08 -10.21 10.51
CA GLY A 269 17.91 -11.19 11.58
C GLY A 269 19.11 -11.18 12.51
N GLU A 270 19.10 -12.00 13.55
CA GLU A 270 20.23 -12.13 14.47
C GLU A 270 21.41 -12.89 13.86
N ASN A 271 21.15 -13.63 12.78
CA ASN A 271 22.19 -14.39 12.06
C ASN A 271 21.95 -14.31 10.53
N ASN A 272 22.92 -14.80 9.78
CA ASN A 272 22.91 -14.79 8.32
C ASN A 272 22.20 -16.02 7.70
N THR A 273 21.62 -16.90 8.50
CA THR A 273 21.05 -18.17 8.06
C THR A 273 19.56 -18.29 8.44
N SER A 274 19.28 -18.66 9.67
CA SER A 274 17.97 -19.17 10.06
C SER A 274 16.99 -18.15 10.64
N ASP A 275 17.46 -17.01 11.19
CA ASP A 275 16.59 -16.05 11.90
C ASP A 275 16.02 -14.98 10.95
N PHE A 276 14.68 -14.82 10.96
CA PHE A 276 13.93 -13.86 10.14
C PHE A 276 13.23 -12.78 10.99
N ASN A 277 13.73 -12.54 12.19
CA ASN A 277 13.11 -11.61 13.11
C ASN A 277 13.73 -10.21 13.02
N VAL A 278 12.89 -9.20 12.81
CA VAL A 278 13.22 -7.80 13.07
C VAL A 278 12.66 -7.47 14.45
N ARG A 279 13.53 -7.46 15.47
CA ARG A 279 13.13 -7.21 16.86
C ARG A 279 13.22 -5.73 17.19
N ARG A 280 12.22 -5.21 17.91
CA ARG A 280 12.26 -3.84 18.42
C ARG A 280 13.51 -3.59 19.27
N ASN A 281 13.99 -2.36 19.28
CA ASN A 281 15.15 -1.91 20.03
C ASN A 281 16.44 -2.69 19.72
N THR A 282 16.58 -3.28 18.52
CA THR A 282 17.80 -3.91 18.04
C THR A 282 18.47 -3.08 16.94
N TRP A 283 19.76 -3.36 16.70
CA TRP A 283 20.52 -2.76 15.62
C TRP A 283 21.05 -3.86 14.70
N HIS A 284 20.67 -3.79 13.43
CA HIS A 284 21.20 -4.63 12.37
C HIS A 284 22.13 -3.82 11.49
N ASN A 285 23.30 -4.36 11.17
CA ASN A 285 24.25 -3.76 10.23
C ASN A 285 24.41 -4.71 9.03
N LEU A 286 23.91 -4.31 7.87
CA LEU A 286 23.95 -5.09 6.64
C LEU A 286 25.07 -4.57 5.74
N GLU A 287 26.17 -5.30 5.66
CA GLU A 287 27.29 -5.01 4.76
C GLU A 287 27.24 -5.97 3.58
N LEU A 288 26.92 -5.46 2.41
CA LEU A 288 26.62 -6.25 1.22
C LEU A 288 27.59 -5.89 0.10
N VAL A 289 28.22 -6.91 -0.48
CA VAL A 289 29.07 -6.75 -1.68
C VAL A 289 28.50 -7.60 -2.80
N ILE A 290 28.00 -6.93 -3.83
CA ILE A 290 27.47 -7.58 -5.04
C ILE A 290 28.65 -7.96 -5.91
N ARG A 291 28.84 -9.25 -6.15
CA ARG A 291 29.97 -9.82 -6.89
C ARG A 291 29.62 -10.40 -8.26
N GLY A 292 28.32 -10.38 -8.60
CA GLY A 292 27.81 -10.89 -9.87
C GLY A 292 26.33 -11.26 -9.80
N GLU A 293 25.91 -11.88 -10.86
CA GLU A 293 24.58 -12.49 -11.02
C GLU A 293 24.77 -14.01 -10.90
N ASP A 294 25.06 -14.47 -9.69
CA ASP A 294 25.35 -15.89 -9.48
C ASP A 294 24.03 -16.67 -9.42
N GLU A 295 23.74 -17.44 -10.45
CA GLU A 295 22.55 -18.32 -10.51
C GLU A 295 22.55 -19.41 -9.42
N ILE A 296 23.67 -19.63 -8.75
CA ILE A 296 23.79 -20.58 -7.64
C ILE A 296 23.35 -19.94 -6.31
N ASP A 297 23.28 -18.62 -6.24
CA ASP A 297 22.81 -17.90 -5.05
C ASP A 297 21.30 -17.63 -5.14
N ASN A 298 20.51 -18.41 -4.42
CA ASN A 298 19.06 -18.31 -4.41
C ASN A 298 18.50 -16.96 -3.88
N ARG A 299 19.36 -16.07 -3.39
CA ARG A 299 19.02 -14.69 -3.03
C ARG A 299 19.05 -13.76 -4.23
N VAL A 300 19.60 -14.21 -5.35
CA VAL A 300 19.74 -13.44 -6.58
C VAL A 300 18.68 -13.93 -7.56
N LEU A 301 17.77 -13.05 -7.94
CA LEU A 301 16.76 -13.33 -8.95
C LEU A 301 17.08 -12.50 -10.19
N VAL A 302 17.45 -13.17 -11.27
CA VAL A 302 17.57 -12.54 -12.57
C VAL A 302 16.20 -12.58 -13.23
N TYR A 303 15.56 -11.43 -13.31
CA TYR A 303 14.26 -11.34 -13.95
C TYR A 303 14.39 -11.37 -15.46
N ASP A 304 14.41 -12.55 -15.98
CA ASP A 304 14.31 -12.81 -17.41
C ASP A 304 12.85 -12.67 -17.86
N GLY A 305 12.18 -11.61 -17.42
CA GLY A 305 10.82 -11.38 -17.90
C GLY A 305 9.80 -10.73 -17.02
N LEU A 306 10.05 -10.51 -15.76
CA LEU A 306 9.16 -9.72 -14.92
C LEU A 306 9.85 -8.44 -14.50
N TYR A 307 9.16 -7.40 -14.60
CA TYR A 307 9.55 -6.09 -14.60
C TYR A 307 8.99 -5.33 -13.40
N TYR A 308 9.83 -4.62 -12.72
CA TYR A 308 9.43 -3.64 -11.73
C TYR A 308 10.06 -2.29 -12.02
N GLY A 309 9.30 -1.35 -12.32
CA GLY A 309 9.74 -0.07 -12.61
C GLY A 309 8.75 1.00 -12.35
N THR A 310 9.09 2.18 -12.83
CA THR A 310 8.24 3.34 -12.66
C THR A 310 6.83 3.02 -13.16
N ALA A 311 5.87 3.03 -12.29
CA ALA A 311 4.47 2.84 -12.64
C ALA A 311 4.04 3.87 -13.69
N ASN A 312 3.02 3.54 -14.49
CA ASN A 312 2.49 4.48 -15.47
C ASN A 312 1.62 5.60 -14.86
N CYS A 313 1.31 5.50 -13.57
CA CYS A 313 0.62 6.54 -12.82
C CYS A 313 1.43 6.92 -11.57
N HIS A 314 1.60 8.22 -11.35
CA HIS A 314 2.26 8.77 -10.18
C HIS A 314 1.30 9.65 -9.38
N ILE A 315 1.12 9.31 -8.09
CA ILE A 315 0.30 10.10 -7.18
C ILE A 315 1.14 11.23 -6.60
N CYS A 316 0.76 12.47 -6.92
CA CYS A 316 1.37 13.67 -6.39
C CYS A 316 0.54 14.21 -5.23
N THR A 317 1.07 14.14 -4.01
CA THR A 317 0.41 14.66 -2.80
C THR A 317 0.93 16.04 -2.37
N GLY A 318 1.97 16.53 -3.01
CA GLY A 318 2.60 17.84 -2.78
C GLY A 318 2.57 18.71 -4.04
N ASP A 319 3.61 19.53 -4.17
CA ASP A 319 3.82 20.46 -5.28
C ASP A 319 4.70 19.90 -6.40
N GLN A 320 5.20 18.68 -6.24
CA GLN A 320 5.99 17.98 -7.26
C GLN A 320 5.97 16.46 -7.06
N VAL A 321 6.29 15.75 -8.13
CA VAL A 321 6.57 14.32 -8.10
C VAL A 321 7.78 14.02 -8.98
N THR A 322 8.68 13.15 -8.50
CA THR A 322 9.91 12.78 -9.22
C THR A 322 9.98 11.28 -9.41
N PHE A 323 10.25 10.83 -10.62
CA PHE A 323 10.34 9.41 -10.95
C PHE A 323 11.37 9.15 -12.06
N ASP A 324 11.82 7.91 -12.17
CA ASP A 324 12.71 7.46 -13.24
C ASP A 324 11.92 7.33 -14.55
N VAL A 325 12.44 7.87 -15.63
CA VAL A 325 11.78 7.83 -16.94
C VAL A 325 12.23 6.67 -17.82
N THR A 326 13.11 5.81 -17.33
CA THR A 326 13.53 4.64 -18.09
C THR A 326 12.39 3.63 -18.13
N PRO A 327 11.81 3.31 -19.29
CA PRO A 327 10.80 2.30 -19.36
C PRO A 327 11.42 0.94 -19.12
N TYR A 328 10.63 0.06 -18.65
CA TYR A 328 11.03 -1.24 -18.25
C TYR A 328 11.15 -2.21 -19.40
N ARG A 329 12.17 -3.03 -19.31
CA ARG A 329 12.41 -4.09 -20.24
C ARG A 329 12.25 -5.43 -19.53
N THR A 330 11.31 -6.23 -19.97
CA THR A 330 11.23 -7.64 -19.59
C THR A 330 12.01 -8.48 -20.60
N SER A 331 12.27 -9.75 -20.37
CA SER A 331 12.83 -10.63 -21.41
C SER A 331 11.93 -10.71 -22.64
N ARG A 332 10.63 -10.50 -22.48
CA ARG A 332 9.68 -10.32 -23.59
C ARG A 332 9.86 -8.96 -24.27
N SER A 333 10.31 -7.95 -23.57
CA SER A 333 10.65 -6.63 -24.09
C SER A 333 12.01 -6.57 -24.79
N ARG A 334 12.73 -7.67 -24.88
CA ARG A 334 13.81 -7.81 -25.89
C ARG A 334 13.26 -7.64 -27.29
N ASN A 335 11.97 -7.90 -27.46
CA ASN A 335 11.24 -7.45 -28.63
C ASN A 335 10.75 -6.03 -28.34
N TYR A 336 11.45 -5.03 -28.83
CA TYR A 336 11.09 -3.61 -28.69
C TYR A 336 9.64 -3.30 -29.11
N ALA A 337 9.06 -4.11 -29.99
CA ALA A 337 7.66 -4.05 -30.35
C ALA A 337 6.70 -4.12 -29.15
N TYR A 338 7.10 -4.83 -28.10
CA TYR A 338 6.27 -4.95 -26.88
C TYR A 338 6.23 -3.66 -26.05
N LEU A 339 7.26 -2.84 -26.12
CA LEU A 339 7.30 -1.51 -25.47
C LEU A 339 6.76 -0.41 -26.38
N GLY A 340 6.41 -0.72 -27.64
CA GLY A 340 6.11 0.30 -28.63
C GLY A 340 7.35 1.12 -29.03
N ILE A 341 8.55 0.55 -28.88
CA ILE A 341 9.83 1.12 -29.28
C ILE A 341 10.33 0.29 -30.46
N GLU A 342 10.73 0.91 -31.56
CA GLU A 342 11.26 0.19 -32.72
C GLU A 342 12.62 -0.46 -32.42
N ALA A 343 12.85 -1.62 -33.00
CA ALA A 343 14.13 -2.32 -32.83
C ALA A 343 15.26 -1.46 -33.40
N GLY A 344 16.25 -1.14 -32.57
CA GLY A 344 17.39 -0.30 -32.93
C GLY A 344 17.27 1.15 -32.48
N ASP A 345 16.10 1.61 -32.00
CA ASP A 345 15.97 2.93 -31.39
C ASP A 345 16.67 2.95 -30.02
N GLU A 346 17.51 3.94 -29.82
CA GLU A 346 18.07 4.22 -28.51
C GLU A 346 17.06 4.96 -27.66
N TYR A 347 16.76 4.46 -26.46
CA TYR A 347 15.94 5.17 -25.50
C TYR A 347 16.77 6.27 -24.83
N ALA A 348 16.74 7.46 -25.42
CA ALA A 348 17.49 8.63 -25.00
C ALA A 348 16.58 9.83 -24.77
N PRO A 349 15.96 9.98 -23.59
CA PRO A 349 15.12 11.12 -23.25
C PRO A 349 15.92 12.42 -23.31
N ALA A 350 15.49 13.37 -24.16
CA ALA A 350 16.13 14.67 -24.34
C ALA A 350 15.31 15.82 -23.74
N SER A 351 14.00 15.67 -23.66
CA SER A 351 13.09 16.69 -23.11
C SER A 351 11.83 16.06 -22.55
N ALA A 352 11.09 16.83 -21.76
CA ALA A 352 9.80 16.45 -21.22
C ALA A 352 8.73 17.50 -21.57
N GLY A 353 7.47 17.09 -21.63
CA GLY A 353 6.38 18.00 -21.95
C GLY A 353 5.02 17.49 -21.52
N LEU A 354 4.08 18.44 -21.51
CA LEU A 354 2.70 18.20 -21.18
C LEU A 354 1.94 17.78 -22.44
N LEU A 355 1.18 16.68 -22.36
CA LEU A 355 0.25 16.26 -23.40
C LEU A 355 -1.14 16.85 -23.15
N TRP A 356 -1.66 16.65 -21.95
CA TRP A 356 -2.90 17.28 -21.51
C TRP A 356 -2.94 17.38 -19.98
N GLN A 357 -3.79 18.23 -19.45
CA GLN A 357 -4.08 18.32 -18.01
C GLN A 357 -5.50 18.85 -17.77
N ASP A 358 -6.08 18.48 -16.63
CA ASP A 358 -7.20 19.19 -16.05
C ASP A 358 -6.72 20.19 -14.97
N ASN A 359 -7.54 21.18 -14.66
CA ASN A 359 -7.28 22.19 -13.60
C ASN A 359 -5.93 22.93 -13.69
N LYS A 360 -5.22 22.86 -14.82
CA LYS A 360 -3.91 23.51 -15.02
C LYS A 360 -2.90 23.23 -13.91
N ILE A 361 -2.80 21.96 -13.50
CA ILE A 361 -2.00 21.56 -12.35
C ILE A 361 -0.50 21.60 -12.58
N VAL A 362 -0.03 21.34 -13.79
CA VAL A 362 1.40 21.27 -14.13
C VAL A 362 1.96 22.65 -14.38
N THR A 363 3.03 23.02 -13.70
CA THR A 363 3.71 24.31 -13.79
C THR A 363 5.07 24.23 -14.48
N GLY A 364 5.69 23.06 -14.56
CA GLY A 364 6.98 22.88 -15.20
C GLY A 364 7.55 21.47 -15.08
N PHE A 365 8.70 21.29 -15.68
CA PHE A 365 9.43 20.01 -15.73
C PHE A 365 10.91 20.24 -15.44
N THR A 366 11.55 19.27 -14.77
CA THR A 366 13.00 19.13 -14.69
C THR A 366 13.35 17.71 -15.07
N LEU A 367 14.12 17.54 -16.15
CA LEU A 367 14.63 16.24 -16.60
C LEU A 367 16.14 16.23 -16.43
N ALA A 368 16.65 15.38 -15.56
CA ALA A 368 18.08 15.20 -15.31
C ALA A 368 18.34 13.74 -14.91
N ASP A 369 19.44 13.17 -15.39
CA ASP A 369 19.91 11.83 -15.02
C ASP A 369 18.81 10.73 -15.15
N ASN A 370 18.04 10.78 -16.24
CA ASN A 370 16.87 9.93 -16.49
C ASN A 370 15.78 10.01 -15.40
N ARG A 371 15.73 11.10 -14.67
CA ARG A 371 14.68 11.40 -13.71
C ARG A 371 13.87 12.60 -14.15
N LEU A 372 12.56 12.45 -14.16
CA LEU A 372 11.63 13.53 -14.43
C LEU A 372 11.01 14.01 -13.12
N THR A 373 11.18 15.30 -12.84
CA THR A 373 10.40 16.01 -11.83
C THR A 373 9.30 16.79 -12.54
N VAL A 374 8.05 16.49 -12.21
CA VAL A 374 6.88 17.25 -12.64
C VAL A 374 6.51 18.20 -11.52
N HIS A 375 6.62 19.50 -11.77
CA HIS A 375 6.23 20.54 -10.82
C HIS A 375 4.74 20.84 -10.99
N THR A 376 4.05 20.99 -9.87
CA THR A 376 2.61 21.24 -9.84
C THR A 376 2.27 22.46 -8.99
N ASN A 377 1.05 22.95 -9.12
CA ASN A 377 0.56 24.07 -8.31
C ASN A 377 -0.10 23.62 -6.99
N GLY A 378 0.00 22.34 -6.63
CA GLY A 378 -0.60 21.77 -5.43
C GLY A 378 -2.13 21.68 -5.46
N GLN A 379 -2.76 21.78 -6.62
CA GLN A 379 -4.20 21.58 -6.79
C GLN A 379 -4.53 20.15 -7.21
N ARG A 380 -5.77 19.73 -6.94
CA ARG A 380 -6.28 18.43 -7.41
C ARG A 380 -6.45 18.44 -8.91
N GLY A 381 -6.07 17.37 -9.56
CA GLY A 381 -6.24 17.21 -11.00
C GLY A 381 -5.44 16.04 -11.56
N ASN A 382 -5.56 15.88 -12.86
CA ASN A 382 -4.86 14.87 -13.63
C ASN A 382 -4.08 15.53 -14.78
N ALA A 383 -2.96 14.94 -15.13
CA ALA A 383 -2.19 15.31 -16.30
C ALA A 383 -1.58 14.08 -16.98
N LEU A 384 -1.42 14.13 -18.28
CA LEU A 384 -0.59 13.19 -19.02
C LEU A 384 0.65 13.93 -19.48
N VAL A 385 1.81 13.42 -19.09
CA VAL A 385 3.12 13.98 -19.42
C VAL A 385 3.93 12.97 -20.22
N ALA A 386 4.88 13.46 -21.01
CA ALA A 386 5.71 12.59 -21.84
C ALA A 386 7.17 13.03 -21.82
N VAL A 387 8.07 12.09 -22.13
CA VAL A 387 9.44 12.40 -22.54
C VAL A 387 9.61 12.17 -24.03
N TYR A 388 10.50 12.96 -24.61
CA TYR A 388 10.76 12.99 -26.03
C TYR A 388 12.23 12.74 -26.30
N ASP A 389 12.52 12.13 -27.45
CA ASP A 389 13.87 12.08 -28.00
C ASP A 389 14.31 13.47 -28.52
N ALA A 390 15.54 13.56 -29.01
CA ALA A 390 16.08 14.78 -29.61
C ALA A 390 15.34 15.21 -30.88
N GLY A 391 14.65 14.30 -31.54
CA GLY A 391 13.82 14.55 -32.74
C GLY A 391 12.41 15.01 -32.41
N GLY A 392 12.00 15.02 -31.14
CA GLY A 392 10.66 15.38 -30.70
C GLY A 392 9.65 14.23 -30.76
N THR A 393 10.10 12.99 -30.92
CA THR A 393 9.24 11.80 -30.89
C THR A 393 8.96 11.44 -29.43
N ILE A 394 7.71 11.10 -29.09
CA ILE A 394 7.35 10.62 -27.77
C ILE A 394 7.97 9.24 -27.55
N LEU A 395 8.78 9.12 -26.50
CA LEU A 395 9.39 7.86 -26.08
C LEU A 395 8.49 7.11 -25.09
N TRP A 396 7.91 7.82 -24.11
CA TRP A 396 6.98 7.28 -23.13
C TRP A 396 6.14 8.38 -22.49
N SER A 397 5.03 8.00 -21.85
CA SER A 397 4.09 8.91 -21.19
C SER A 397 3.62 8.35 -19.85
N TRP A 398 3.29 9.23 -18.92
CA TRP A 398 2.83 8.89 -17.57
C TRP A 398 1.63 9.73 -17.17
N HIS A 399 0.71 9.11 -16.44
CA HIS A 399 -0.39 9.79 -15.78
C HIS A 399 0.10 10.38 -14.44
N ILE A 400 -0.08 11.67 -14.25
CA ILE A 400 0.16 12.36 -12.98
C ILE A 400 -1.18 12.62 -12.31
N TRP A 401 -1.37 12.05 -11.14
CA TRP A 401 -2.60 12.14 -10.37
C TRP A 401 -2.38 12.97 -9.12
N CYS A 402 -2.76 14.26 -9.15
CA CYS A 402 -2.55 15.19 -8.06
C CYS A 402 -3.70 15.13 -7.05
N LEU A 403 -3.35 14.76 -5.82
CA LEU A 403 -4.24 14.60 -4.69
C LEU A 403 -3.60 15.23 -3.43
N PRO A 404 -3.54 16.56 -3.32
CA PRO A 404 -2.93 17.22 -2.17
C PRO A 404 -3.58 16.77 -0.87
N ASN A 405 -2.78 16.23 0.03
CA ASN A 405 -3.19 15.72 1.36
C ASN A 405 -4.33 14.67 1.35
N ASP A 406 -4.52 13.97 0.22
CA ASP A 406 -5.63 13.01 0.06
C ASP A 406 -5.17 11.79 -0.76
N ARG A 407 -4.29 10.99 -0.21
CA ARG A 407 -3.86 9.75 -0.88
C ARG A 407 -4.99 8.74 -0.88
N PRO A 408 -5.22 7.98 -1.98
CA PRO A 408 -6.18 6.88 -1.99
C PRO A 408 -5.94 5.92 -0.84
N GLN A 409 -7.02 5.49 -0.20
CA GLN A 409 -7.00 4.52 0.89
C GLN A 409 -7.40 3.15 0.36
N ASP A 410 -7.04 2.11 1.09
CA ASP A 410 -7.41 0.75 0.75
C ASP A 410 -8.69 0.33 1.47
N ASP A 411 -9.67 -0.09 0.71
CA ASP A 411 -10.86 -0.80 1.18
C ASP A 411 -10.62 -2.31 1.12
N ARG A 412 -10.86 -3.00 2.23
CA ARG A 412 -10.74 -4.46 2.26
C ARG A 412 -12.01 -5.10 1.70
N TYR A 413 -11.85 -5.86 0.61
CA TYR A 413 -12.91 -6.65 0.02
C TYR A 413 -12.74 -8.13 0.39
N THR A 414 -13.85 -8.84 0.53
CA THR A 414 -13.84 -10.30 0.64
C THR A 414 -14.73 -10.84 -0.47
N ASN A 415 -14.17 -11.63 -1.37
CA ASN A 415 -14.90 -12.21 -2.47
C ASN A 415 -15.77 -13.41 -2.02
N ARG A 416 -16.49 -14.03 -2.96
CA ARG A 416 -17.37 -15.18 -2.64
C ARG A 416 -16.61 -16.41 -2.15
N ALA A 417 -15.36 -16.58 -2.55
CA ALA A 417 -14.49 -17.66 -2.09
C ALA A 417 -13.89 -17.40 -0.69
N GLY A 418 -14.08 -16.20 -0.13
CA GLY A 418 -13.49 -15.79 1.14
C GLY A 418 -12.10 -15.18 1.01
N GLU A 419 -11.59 -15.01 -0.21
CA GLU A 419 -10.31 -14.37 -0.47
C GLU A 419 -10.42 -12.86 -0.22
N GLN A 420 -9.35 -12.27 0.29
CA GLN A 420 -9.29 -10.86 0.65
C GLN A 420 -8.45 -10.07 -0.34
N PHE A 421 -8.93 -8.88 -0.68
CA PHE A 421 -8.26 -7.93 -1.56
C PHE A 421 -8.27 -6.55 -0.92
N LEU A 422 -7.18 -5.82 -1.08
CA LEU A 422 -7.10 -4.39 -0.74
C LEU A 422 -7.32 -3.59 -2.02
N VAL A 423 -8.45 -2.93 -2.12
CA VAL A 423 -8.89 -2.22 -3.32
C VAL A 423 -8.93 -0.73 -3.03
N MET A 424 -8.42 0.11 -3.92
CA MET A 424 -8.52 1.56 -3.74
C MET A 424 -9.95 2.00 -3.45
N ASP A 425 -10.13 2.98 -2.57
CA ASP A 425 -11.42 3.59 -2.22
C ASP A 425 -12.10 4.33 -3.39
N ARG A 426 -11.35 4.58 -4.46
CA ARG A 426 -11.78 5.37 -5.64
C ARG A 426 -11.22 4.84 -6.95
N ASN A 427 -11.84 5.26 -8.06
CA ASN A 427 -11.34 4.94 -9.39
C ASN A 427 -10.06 5.72 -9.69
N LEU A 428 -9.21 5.14 -10.53
CA LEU A 428 -7.97 5.76 -10.98
C LEU A 428 -8.25 7.09 -11.68
N GLY A 429 -7.61 8.16 -11.21
CA GLY A 429 -7.83 9.51 -11.69
C GLY A 429 -9.02 10.26 -11.06
N ALA A 430 -9.74 9.68 -10.09
CA ALA A 430 -10.78 10.40 -9.37
C ALA A 430 -10.19 11.45 -8.42
N ILE A 431 -10.58 12.71 -8.56
CA ILE A 431 -10.00 13.83 -7.81
C ILE A 431 -10.91 14.42 -6.73
N GLY A 432 -12.11 13.89 -6.56
CA GLY A 432 -13.05 14.34 -5.55
C GLY A 432 -14.24 13.41 -5.40
N THR A 433 -15.22 13.87 -4.63
CA THR A 433 -16.47 13.15 -4.34
C THR A 433 -17.68 13.66 -5.13
N ASP A 434 -17.55 14.79 -5.83
CA ASP A 434 -18.60 15.36 -6.66
C ASP A 434 -18.84 14.53 -7.92
N LEU A 435 -20.04 14.64 -8.47
CA LEU A 435 -20.45 13.93 -9.69
C LEU A 435 -19.44 14.00 -10.84
N LYS A 436 -18.76 15.14 -11.02
CA LYS A 436 -17.79 15.33 -12.11
C LYS A 436 -16.38 14.86 -11.77
N THR A 437 -16.05 14.76 -10.51
CA THR A 437 -14.66 14.51 -10.03
C THR A 437 -14.43 13.11 -9.51
N ARG A 438 -15.49 12.37 -9.23
CA ARG A 438 -15.42 11.01 -8.65
C ARG A 438 -15.32 9.88 -9.66
N TYR A 439 -15.59 10.14 -10.94
CA TYR A 439 -15.58 9.06 -11.95
C TYR A 439 -14.20 8.49 -12.21
N GLY A 440 -13.17 9.32 -12.13
CA GLY A 440 -11.84 8.98 -12.58
C GLY A 440 -11.68 9.14 -14.09
N LEU A 441 -10.69 8.46 -14.64
CA LEU A 441 -10.33 8.53 -16.05
C LEU A 441 -10.75 7.24 -16.78
N VAL A 442 -10.88 7.34 -18.10
CA VAL A 442 -11.22 6.21 -18.95
C VAL A 442 -9.96 5.60 -19.53
N TYR A 443 -9.92 4.29 -19.50
CA TYR A 443 -8.83 3.50 -20.08
C TYR A 443 -9.35 2.61 -21.19
N THR A 444 -8.47 2.31 -22.12
CA THR A 444 -8.70 1.25 -23.12
C THR A 444 -7.85 0.05 -22.72
N TRP A 445 -8.40 -1.14 -22.74
CA TRP A 445 -7.69 -2.34 -22.36
C TRP A 445 -6.35 -2.47 -23.12
N GLY A 446 -5.29 -2.82 -22.40
CA GLY A 446 -3.94 -2.92 -22.92
C GLY A 446 -3.18 -1.60 -23.02
N ARG A 447 -3.83 -0.45 -22.80
CA ARG A 447 -3.17 0.87 -22.80
C ARG A 447 -2.94 1.41 -21.41
N LYS A 448 -1.74 1.92 -21.19
CA LYS A 448 -1.35 2.60 -19.95
C LYS A 448 -1.86 4.04 -19.83
N ASP A 449 -2.20 4.68 -20.97
CA ASP A 449 -2.53 6.10 -21.04
C ASP A 449 -4.04 6.31 -20.91
N PRO A 450 -4.47 7.18 -20.00
CA PRO A 450 -5.88 7.50 -19.81
C PRO A 450 -6.39 8.53 -20.80
N PHE A 451 -7.71 8.47 -20.99
CA PHE A 451 -8.50 9.52 -21.61
C PHE A 451 -9.35 10.21 -20.55
N THR A 452 -9.49 11.51 -20.67
CA THR A 452 -10.31 12.26 -19.72
C THR A 452 -11.76 12.38 -20.19
N SER A 453 -12.64 12.44 -19.20
CA SER A 453 -14.06 12.71 -19.39
C SER A 453 -14.43 14.18 -19.22
N ASN A 454 -13.48 15.00 -18.80
CA ASN A 454 -13.69 16.40 -18.45
C ASN A 454 -13.02 17.36 -19.42
N GLU A 455 -13.33 18.64 -19.28
CA GLU A 455 -12.58 19.67 -19.99
C GLU A 455 -11.10 19.61 -19.63
N VAL A 456 -10.24 19.67 -20.63
CA VAL A 456 -8.78 19.62 -20.48
C VAL A 456 -8.11 20.84 -21.07
N TYR A 457 -6.89 21.06 -20.65
CA TYR A 457 -6.01 22.07 -21.19
C TYR A 457 -4.83 21.38 -21.91
N ASN A 458 -4.63 21.72 -23.17
CA ASN A 458 -3.46 21.26 -23.92
C ASN A 458 -2.18 21.98 -23.50
N ALA A 459 -1.03 21.59 -24.05
CA ALA A 459 0.27 22.18 -23.76
C ALA A 459 0.33 23.71 -24.03
N ALA A 460 -0.49 24.22 -24.96
CA ALA A 460 -0.60 25.66 -25.24
C ALA A 460 -1.53 26.39 -24.26
N GLY A 461 -2.05 25.73 -23.23
CA GLY A 461 -2.97 26.31 -22.24
C GLY A 461 -4.36 26.59 -22.77
N ARG A 462 -4.72 26.07 -23.94
CA ARG A 462 -6.05 26.22 -24.52
C ARG A 462 -6.97 25.17 -23.86
N LYS A 463 -8.15 25.65 -23.46
CA LYS A 463 -9.24 24.81 -23.01
C LYS A 463 -9.76 24.01 -24.20
N ASP A 464 -9.65 22.68 -24.10
CA ASP A 464 -10.18 21.79 -25.11
C ASP A 464 -11.39 21.05 -24.53
N ARG A 465 -12.46 21.00 -25.31
CA ARG A 465 -13.61 20.21 -24.92
C ARG A 465 -13.34 18.77 -25.29
N PHE A 466 -13.43 17.89 -24.32
CA PHE A 466 -13.82 16.52 -24.41
C PHE A 466 -13.54 15.76 -25.74
N ILE A 467 -13.41 14.50 -25.64
CA ILE A 467 -13.23 13.40 -26.60
C ILE A 467 -13.53 13.64 -28.07
N ASN A 468 -14.49 14.46 -28.42
CA ASN A 468 -14.72 14.88 -29.82
C ASN A 468 -13.53 15.62 -30.45
N HIS A 469 -12.51 15.92 -29.66
CA HIS A 469 -11.28 16.59 -30.10
C HIS A 469 -10.04 15.69 -29.98
N TRP A 470 -10.17 14.49 -29.43
CA TRP A 470 -9.10 13.51 -29.53
C TRP A 470 -9.03 13.03 -30.98
N PRO A 471 -7.84 13.00 -31.59
CA PRO A 471 -7.68 12.35 -32.89
C PRO A 471 -8.21 10.92 -32.79
N THR A 472 -9.34 10.69 -33.45
CA THR A 472 -9.96 9.37 -33.44
C THR A 472 -9.73 8.69 -34.77
N ILE A 473 -9.16 7.50 -34.72
CA ILE A 473 -8.93 6.67 -35.89
C ILE A 473 -9.94 5.53 -35.82
N TYR A 474 -10.75 5.43 -36.88
CA TYR A 474 -11.70 4.36 -37.08
C TYR A 474 -11.09 3.29 -37.97
N THR A 475 -10.87 2.09 -37.47
CA THR A 475 -10.40 0.97 -38.29
C THR A 475 -11.56 0.02 -38.56
N SER A 476 -11.80 -0.29 -39.83
CA SER A 476 -12.89 -1.19 -40.24
C SER A 476 -12.43 -2.61 -40.56
N ASN A 477 -11.14 -2.84 -40.73
CA ASN A 477 -10.58 -4.14 -41.07
C ASN A 477 -9.25 -4.44 -40.41
N GLY A 478 -8.94 -5.75 -40.24
CA GLY A 478 -7.76 -6.22 -39.55
C GLY A 478 -6.42 -5.90 -40.23
N SER A 479 -6.42 -5.49 -41.51
CA SER A 479 -5.19 -5.06 -42.20
C SER A 479 -4.80 -3.62 -41.88
N GLU A 480 -5.77 -2.74 -41.68
CA GLU A 480 -5.53 -1.36 -41.22
C GLU A 480 -5.12 -1.31 -39.76
N ALA A 481 -5.59 -2.25 -38.97
CA ALA A 481 -5.23 -2.40 -37.55
C ALA A 481 -3.73 -2.61 -37.33
N LYS A 482 -3.02 -3.21 -38.30
CA LYS A 482 -1.55 -3.40 -38.24
C LYS A 482 -0.77 -2.11 -38.21
N THR A 483 -1.32 -1.04 -38.76
CA THR A 483 -0.68 0.27 -38.86
C THR A 483 -0.70 0.99 -37.49
N TYR A 484 -1.64 0.62 -36.63
CA TYR A 484 -1.84 1.24 -35.31
C TYR A 484 -1.48 0.25 -34.19
N ASP A 485 -0.29 -0.26 -34.27
CA ASP A 485 0.28 -1.17 -33.31
C ASP A 485 0.66 -0.50 -31.98
N LEU A 486 1.28 -1.24 -31.12
CA LEU A 486 1.70 -0.77 -29.80
C LEU A 486 2.72 0.37 -29.90
N THR A 487 3.61 0.33 -30.90
CA THR A 487 4.58 1.41 -31.19
C THR A 487 3.86 2.71 -31.55
N TYR A 488 2.87 2.61 -32.42
CA TYR A 488 2.04 3.77 -32.77
C TYR A 488 1.34 4.34 -31.54
N MET A 489 0.71 3.50 -30.71
CA MET A 489 0.00 3.95 -29.51
C MET A 489 0.91 4.59 -28.48
N THR A 490 2.13 4.07 -28.29
CA THR A 490 3.13 4.67 -27.40
C THR A 490 3.55 6.06 -27.85
N ARG A 491 3.73 6.24 -29.17
CA ARG A 491 4.10 7.53 -29.78
C ARG A 491 2.93 8.51 -29.90
N HIS A 492 1.71 8.00 -29.83
CA HIS A 492 0.48 8.81 -29.96
C HIS A 492 -0.49 8.55 -28.77
N PRO A 493 -0.07 8.82 -27.54
CA PRO A 493 -0.82 8.47 -26.34
C PRO A 493 -2.17 9.21 -26.24
N THR A 494 -2.34 10.33 -26.96
CA THR A 494 -3.58 11.10 -27.01
C THR A 494 -4.51 10.70 -28.18
N THR A 495 -4.09 9.77 -29.04
CA THR A 495 -4.91 9.30 -30.15
C THR A 495 -5.76 8.12 -29.72
N TYR A 496 -7.07 8.23 -29.91
CA TYR A 496 -8.00 7.13 -29.67
C TYR A 496 -8.16 6.29 -30.94
N VAL A 497 -7.86 5.01 -30.84
CA VAL A 497 -8.07 4.06 -31.93
C VAL A 497 -9.34 3.28 -31.65
N TYR A 498 -10.41 3.59 -32.38
CA TYR A 498 -11.67 2.89 -32.31
C TYR A 498 -11.66 1.72 -33.26
N THR A 499 -11.85 0.54 -32.72
CA THR A 499 -12.01 -0.68 -33.52
C THR A 499 -13.49 -1.03 -33.58
N GLY A 500 -14.04 -1.06 -34.78
CA GLY A 500 -15.40 -1.53 -34.99
C GLY A 500 -15.56 -3.01 -34.55
N TRP A 501 -16.78 -3.46 -34.43
CA TRP A 501 -17.17 -4.82 -33.95
C TRP A 501 -16.44 -6.00 -34.62
N TYR A 502 -15.73 -5.77 -35.73
CA TYR A 502 -15.08 -6.79 -36.56
C TYR A 502 -13.56 -6.63 -36.70
N ALA A 503 -12.98 -5.61 -36.08
CA ALA A 503 -11.53 -5.39 -36.24
C ALA A 503 -10.74 -6.30 -35.33
N LYS A 504 -10.05 -7.26 -35.92
CA LYS A 504 -9.06 -8.10 -35.24
C LYS A 504 -7.79 -7.32 -34.92
N LEU A 505 -7.88 -6.25 -34.12
CA LEU A 505 -6.72 -5.59 -33.54
C LEU A 505 -5.90 -6.55 -32.68
N TYR A 506 -6.52 -7.61 -32.24
CA TYR A 506 -6.07 -8.49 -31.19
C TYR A 506 -5.12 -9.59 -31.61
N THR A 507 -4.80 -9.76 -32.86
CA THR A 507 -3.70 -10.62 -33.29
C THR A 507 -2.32 -10.04 -32.92
N TYR A 508 -2.28 -8.83 -32.41
CA TYR A 508 -1.07 -8.09 -32.01
C TYR A 508 -0.99 -7.77 -30.52
N TYR A 509 -2.08 -7.93 -29.78
CA TYR A 509 -2.04 -7.78 -28.34
C TYR A 509 -1.69 -9.11 -27.72
N ASP A 510 -0.52 -9.15 -27.10
CA ASP A 510 -0.21 -10.20 -26.15
C ASP A 510 -1.22 -10.10 -25.00
N ASN A 511 -1.83 -11.20 -24.59
CA ASN A 511 -2.74 -11.28 -23.45
C ASN A 511 -2.11 -10.77 -22.15
N ALA A 512 -0.80 -10.62 -22.13
CA ALA A 512 -0.01 -10.11 -21.03
C ALA A 512 0.09 -8.58 -20.95
N LEU A 513 -0.55 -7.80 -21.83
CA LEU A 513 -0.45 -6.34 -21.80
C LEU A 513 -0.87 -5.75 -20.45
N TRP A 514 -1.88 -6.32 -19.81
CA TRP A 514 -2.40 -5.85 -18.54
C TRP A 514 -2.35 -6.92 -17.41
N GLY A 515 -1.58 -7.96 -17.54
CA GLY A 515 -1.47 -8.96 -16.50
C GLY A 515 -0.91 -10.30 -16.95
N ASP A 516 -1.61 -11.37 -16.63
CA ASP A 516 -1.13 -12.73 -16.82
C ASP A 516 -0.98 -13.11 -18.31
N PRO A 517 0.18 -13.62 -18.72
CA PRO A 517 0.41 -14.11 -20.07
C PRO A 517 -0.32 -15.42 -20.40
N ALA A 518 -0.82 -16.16 -19.41
CA ALA A 518 -1.51 -17.41 -19.62
C ALA A 518 -3.00 -17.26 -19.32
N PRO A 519 -3.89 -17.17 -20.31
CA PRO A 519 -5.32 -17.32 -20.07
C PRO A 519 -5.58 -18.74 -19.58
N VAL A 520 -5.92 -18.88 -18.31
CA VAL A 520 -6.07 -20.21 -17.67
C VAL A 520 -7.47 -20.75 -17.86
N ASP A 521 -8.44 -19.89 -18.13
CA ASP A 521 -9.81 -20.26 -18.47
C ASP A 521 -10.52 -19.15 -19.28
N THR A 522 -11.80 -19.37 -19.60
CA THR A 522 -12.63 -18.43 -20.36
C THR A 522 -12.71 -17.02 -19.74
N TYR A 523 -12.19 -16.82 -18.53
CA TYR A 523 -12.34 -15.60 -17.75
C TYR A 523 -11.05 -15.04 -17.17
N GLY A 524 -9.90 -15.69 -17.38
CA GLY A 524 -8.54 -15.25 -17.06
C GLY A 524 -8.32 -14.70 -15.63
N TRP A 525 -7.17 -14.98 -15.08
CA TRP A 525 -6.77 -14.48 -13.78
C TRP A 525 -5.59 -13.53 -13.96
N ALA A 526 -5.75 -12.26 -13.70
CA ALA A 526 -4.60 -11.36 -13.68
C ALA A 526 -3.80 -11.61 -12.39
N SER A 527 -2.55 -11.99 -12.53
CA SER A 527 -1.70 -12.33 -11.40
C SER A 527 -0.60 -11.31 -11.13
N ALA A 528 -0.14 -10.57 -12.14
CA ALA A 528 1.01 -9.69 -12.02
C ALA A 528 0.77 -8.34 -12.72
N LYS A 529 1.48 -7.31 -12.24
CA LYS A 529 1.57 -6.01 -12.90
C LYS A 529 2.38 -6.14 -14.18
N SER A 530 1.93 -5.50 -15.26
CA SER A 530 2.66 -5.46 -16.53
C SER A 530 3.22 -4.06 -16.83
N VAL A 531 4.05 -3.97 -17.88
CA VAL A 531 4.59 -2.69 -18.37
C VAL A 531 3.50 -1.69 -18.74
N HIS A 532 2.36 -2.17 -19.22
CA HIS A 532 1.24 -1.34 -19.65
C HIS A 532 0.13 -1.23 -18.60
N ASP A 533 0.33 -1.76 -17.39
CA ASP A 533 -0.61 -1.58 -16.30
C ASP A 533 -0.71 -0.09 -15.92
N PRO A 534 -1.90 0.51 -15.91
CA PRO A 534 -2.07 1.93 -15.64
C PRO A 534 -2.03 2.29 -14.14
N CYS A 535 -2.04 1.31 -13.25
CA CYS A 535 -2.10 1.54 -11.81
C CYS A 535 -0.80 2.13 -11.25
N PRO A 536 -0.86 2.91 -10.17
CA PRO A 536 0.33 3.43 -9.52
C PRO A 536 1.14 2.32 -8.84
N GLU A 537 2.33 2.68 -8.39
CA GLU A 537 3.24 1.78 -7.68
C GLU A 537 2.57 1.12 -6.47
N GLY A 538 2.84 -0.18 -6.26
CA GLY A 538 2.23 -1.02 -5.23
C GLY A 538 0.77 -1.39 -5.51
N TYR A 539 0.27 -1.06 -6.71
CA TYR A 539 -1.06 -1.43 -7.16
C TYR A 539 -1.01 -2.01 -8.57
N ARG A 540 -1.94 -2.87 -8.86
CA ARG A 540 -2.16 -3.46 -10.18
C ARG A 540 -3.63 -3.46 -10.56
N LEU A 541 -3.91 -3.83 -11.78
CA LEU A 541 -5.28 -4.07 -12.21
C LEU A 541 -5.90 -5.24 -11.44
N PRO A 542 -7.17 -5.12 -11.05
CA PRO A 542 -7.84 -6.22 -10.36
C PRO A 542 -8.07 -7.40 -11.29
N SER A 543 -8.08 -8.59 -10.71
CA SER A 543 -8.59 -9.78 -11.37
C SER A 543 -10.13 -9.81 -11.33
N ARG A 544 -10.75 -10.67 -12.11
CA ARG A 544 -12.17 -10.97 -12.00
C ARG A 544 -12.57 -11.38 -10.58
N TYR A 545 -11.74 -12.15 -9.92
CA TYR A 545 -12.00 -12.66 -8.57
C TYR A 545 -12.22 -11.58 -7.53
N THR A 546 -11.62 -10.41 -7.70
CA THR A 546 -11.78 -9.26 -6.80
C THR A 546 -13.26 -8.89 -6.59
N TRP A 547 -14.08 -9.01 -7.64
CA TRP A 547 -15.48 -8.56 -7.62
C TRP A 547 -16.51 -9.69 -7.68
N THR A 548 -16.14 -10.95 -7.50
CA THR A 548 -17.13 -12.06 -7.56
C THR A 548 -18.24 -11.94 -6.51
N ALA A 549 -18.01 -11.23 -5.42
CA ALA A 549 -19.05 -10.93 -4.44
C ALA A 549 -20.15 -9.99 -4.98
N PHE A 550 -19.84 -9.19 -6.00
CA PHE A 550 -20.76 -8.20 -6.57
C PHE A 550 -21.60 -8.76 -7.72
N GLU A 551 -21.22 -9.91 -8.23
CA GLU A 551 -21.87 -10.51 -9.39
C GLU A 551 -23.10 -11.32 -9.01
N ASN A 552 -24.21 -11.14 -9.74
CA ASN A 552 -25.47 -11.82 -9.48
C ASN A 552 -25.91 -12.82 -10.57
N TYR A 553 -25.20 -12.88 -11.68
CA TYR A 553 -25.59 -13.71 -12.83
C TYR A 553 -24.96 -15.12 -12.82
N VAL A 554 -23.64 -15.22 -12.68
CA VAL A 554 -22.92 -16.52 -12.73
C VAL A 554 -22.87 -17.19 -11.36
N PHE A 555 -22.85 -16.39 -10.30
CA PHE A 555 -22.82 -16.89 -8.92
C PHE A 555 -24.20 -16.71 -8.27
N PRO A 556 -25.09 -17.69 -8.31
CA PRO A 556 -26.41 -17.58 -7.73
C PRO A 556 -26.33 -17.31 -6.23
N GLY A 557 -27.04 -16.31 -5.79
CA GLY A 557 -27.08 -15.80 -4.43
C GLY A 557 -27.33 -14.29 -4.47
N GLU A 558 -27.66 -13.69 -3.35
CA GLU A 558 -27.80 -12.25 -3.31
C GLU A 558 -26.44 -11.57 -3.48
N PRO A 559 -26.29 -10.64 -4.43
CA PRO A 559 -25.07 -9.84 -4.54
C PRO A 559 -24.90 -9.01 -3.27
N TYR A 560 -23.65 -8.69 -2.94
CA TYR A 560 -23.35 -7.79 -1.84
C TYR A 560 -23.63 -6.34 -2.27
N VAL A 561 -24.92 -6.00 -2.43
CA VAL A 561 -25.38 -4.68 -2.88
C VAL A 561 -26.08 -3.98 -1.75
N VAL A 562 -25.71 -2.73 -1.50
CA VAL A 562 -26.43 -1.84 -0.58
C VAL A 562 -27.54 -1.09 -1.31
N GLY A 563 -27.34 -0.78 -2.58
CA GLY A 563 -28.34 -0.14 -3.44
C GLY A 563 -27.74 0.81 -4.49
N ALA A 564 -28.58 1.28 -5.40
CA ALA A 564 -28.23 2.26 -6.41
C ALA A 564 -28.70 3.65 -5.97
N PHE A 565 -27.76 4.60 -5.82
CA PHE A 565 -28.03 5.98 -5.41
C PHE A 565 -27.06 6.94 -6.09
N ASP A 566 -27.47 8.16 -6.31
CA ASP A 566 -26.60 9.27 -6.72
C ASP A 566 -25.74 8.99 -7.96
N ASN A 567 -26.30 8.34 -8.97
CA ASN A 567 -25.58 7.92 -10.19
C ASN A 567 -24.39 6.99 -9.90
N GLY A 568 -24.62 5.96 -9.10
CA GLY A 568 -23.66 4.92 -8.81
C GLY A 568 -24.26 3.78 -8.01
N TYR A 569 -23.43 2.83 -7.71
CA TYR A 569 -23.78 1.68 -6.90
C TYR A 569 -22.97 1.65 -5.62
N TRP A 570 -23.64 1.29 -4.52
CA TRP A 570 -23.01 0.93 -3.26
C TRP A 570 -22.95 -0.59 -3.15
N PHE A 571 -21.76 -1.14 -3.14
CA PHE A 571 -21.51 -2.56 -2.93
C PHE A 571 -20.99 -2.81 -1.52
N GLN A 572 -21.40 -3.92 -0.91
CA GLN A 572 -20.78 -4.40 0.32
C GLN A 572 -19.39 -4.97 0.01
N ARG A 573 -18.37 -4.49 0.71
CA ARG A 573 -16.99 -4.99 0.57
C ARG A 573 -16.83 -6.41 1.08
N PHE A 574 -17.70 -6.81 2.04
CA PHE A 574 -17.83 -8.15 2.60
C PHE A 574 -19.26 -8.36 3.09
N ARG A 575 -19.65 -9.60 3.32
CA ARG A 575 -21.02 -9.92 3.76
C ARG A 575 -21.37 -9.25 5.09
N GLY A 576 -22.40 -8.41 5.08
CA GLY A 576 -22.85 -7.65 6.25
C GLY A 576 -22.18 -6.28 6.42
N ASP A 577 -21.39 -5.81 5.44
CA ASP A 577 -20.85 -4.46 5.44
C ASP A 577 -21.98 -3.42 5.29
N THR A 578 -22.19 -2.63 6.33
CA THR A 578 -23.23 -1.58 6.36
C THR A 578 -22.79 -0.25 5.75
N LYS A 579 -21.46 -0.06 5.54
CA LYS A 579 -20.92 1.16 4.93
C LYS A 579 -20.90 1.06 3.41
N GLY A 580 -20.52 -0.09 2.90
CA GLY A 580 -20.32 -0.30 1.48
C GLY A 580 -19.15 0.51 0.91
N THR A 581 -18.94 0.35 -0.39
CA THR A 581 -18.05 1.15 -1.21
C THR A 581 -18.79 1.64 -2.45
N PHE A 582 -18.51 2.87 -2.87
CA PHE A 582 -19.23 3.51 -3.95
C PHE A 582 -18.53 3.34 -5.28
N TYR A 583 -19.30 2.89 -6.28
CA TYR A 583 -18.86 2.81 -7.67
C TYR A 583 -19.70 3.76 -8.52
N PRO A 584 -19.12 4.87 -9.00
CA PRO A 584 -19.85 5.84 -9.80
C PRO A 584 -20.19 5.30 -11.18
N VAL A 585 -21.35 5.68 -11.67
CA VAL A 585 -21.79 5.40 -13.05
C VAL A 585 -21.80 6.74 -13.81
N PRO A 586 -21.08 6.85 -14.93
CA PRO A 586 -21.08 8.04 -15.74
C PRO A 586 -22.50 8.40 -16.21
N VAL A 587 -22.80 9.70 -16.19
CA VAL A 587 -24.05 10.27 -16.69
C VAL A 587 -23.75 11.09 -17.93
N GLY A 588 -24.37 10.77 -19.04
CA GLY A 588 -24.28 11.53 -20.28
C GLY A 588 -24.46 10.67 -21.52
N ASN A 589 -25.09 11.25 -22.53
CA ASN A 589 -25.43 10.61 -23.80
C ASN A 589 -24.25 10.61 -24.81
N ASP A 590 -23.02 10.76 -24.38
CA ASP A 590 -21.90 10.83 -25.29
C ASP A 590 -21.45 9.41 -25.68
N ASP A 591 -21.48 9.11 -26.96
CA ASP A 591 -21.14 7.82 -27.60
C ASP A 591 -19.79 7.21 -27.16
N PHE A 592 -18.99 7.98 -26.46
CA PHE A 592 -17.69 7.55 -25.96
C PHE A 592 -17.78 6.74 -24.66
N TRP A 593 -18.83 6.97 -23.87
CA TRP A 593 -18.80 6.56 -22.48
C TRP A 593 -19.30 5.17 -22.20
N LEU A 594 -19.92 4.47 -22.92
CA LEU A 594 -20.51 3.20 -22.56
C LEU A 594 -21.92 3.16 -23.19
N ASP A 595 -22.11 2.37 -24.12
CA ASP A 595 -23.30 2.10 -24.91
C ASP A 595 -24.69 2.59 -24.42
N ARG A 596 -24.84 2.99 -23.15
CA ARG A 596 -26.13 3.44 -22.56
C ARG A 596 -25.92 4.25 -21.28
N ASP A 597 -26.81 5.20 -21.03
CA ASP A 597 -26.97 5.87 -19.73
C ASP A 597 -27.19 4.84 -18.60
N GLY A 598 -26.51 5.04 -17.49
CA GLY A 598 -26.69 4.21 -16.29
C GLY A 598 -25.89 2.91 -16.28
N VAL A 599 -24.91 2.73 -17.18
CA VAL A 599 -24.02 1.55 -17.21
C VAL A 599 -22.59 1.94 -16.84
N ALA A 600 -21.95 1.21 -15.95
CA ALA A 600 -20.52 1.31 -15.71
C ALA A 600 -19.80 0.01 -16.08
N VAL A 601 -18.59 0.18 -16.59
CA VAL A 601 -17.67 -0.89 -16.94
C VAL A 601 -16.39 -0.70 -16.17
N MET A 602 -16.05 -1.68 -15.33
CA MET A 602 -14.80 -1.74 -14.59
C MET A 602 -13.87 -2.74 -15.28
N LEU A 603 -12.76 -2.26 -15.80
CA LEU A 603 -11.80 -3.09 -16.50
C LEU A 603 -10.99 -3.96 -15.53
N THR A 604 -10.67 -5.17 -15.97
CA THR A 604 -9.78 -6.10 -15.25
C THR A 604 -8.48 -6.31 -16.05
N GLY A 605 -7.44 -6.78 -15.39
CA GLY A 605 -6.23 -7.25 -16.05
C GLY A 605 -6.40 -8.62 -16.75
N ALA A 606 -7.54 -9.27 -16.55
CA ALA A 606 -7.81 -10.56 -17.11
C ALA A 606 -8.03 -10.50 -18.64
N ALA A 607 -7.45 -11.47 -19.34
CA ALA A 607 -7.71 -11.72 -20.75
C ALA A 607 -8.51 -13.02 -20.89
N SER A 608 -9.44 -13.06 -21.84
CA SER A 608 -10.11 -14.29 -22.25
C SER A 608 -9.57 -14.77 -23.60
N GLU A 609 -9.63 -16.07 -23.87
CA GLU A 609 -9.36 -16.53 -25.22
C GLU A 609 -10.38 -15.92 -26.20
N PRO A 610 -9.93 -15.33 -27.31
CA PRO A 610 -10.83 -14.82 -28.31
C PRO A 610 -11.60 -15.97 -28.95
N THR A 611 -12.92 -15.92 -28.86
CA THR A 611 -13.81 -16.83 -29.58
C THR A 611 -14.37 -16.16 -30.82
N SER A 612 -14.99 -16.92 -31.71
CA SER A 612 -15.71 -16.37 -32.88
C SER A 612 -16.87 -15.45 -32.46
N ALA A 613 -17.43 -15.66 -31.27
CA ALA A 613 -18.53 -14.85 -30.72
C ALA A 613 -18.04 -13.67 -29.88
N THR A 614 -16.84 -13.77 -29.26
CA THR A 614 -16.22 -12.73 -28.46
C THR A 614 -14.78 -12.51 -28.94
N PRO A 615 -14.56 -11.75 -30.01
CA PRO A 615 -13.23 -11.57 -30.59
C PRO A 615 -12.29 -10.68 -29.73
N TYR A 616 -12.73 -10.28 -28.54
CA TYR A 616 -12.00 -9.36 -27.69
C TYR A 616 -11.53 -10.05 -26.41
N PRO A 617 -10.25 -9.96 -26.06
CA PRO A 617 -9.71 -10.64 -24.89
C PRO A 617 -10.06 -9.96 -23.55
N THR A 618 -10.85 -8.91 -23.55
CA THR A 618 -11.15 -8.13 -22.36
C THR A 618 -12.22 -8.78 -21.49
N VAL A 619 -11.92 -9.00 -20.24
CA VAL A 619 -12.91 -9.32 -19.21
C VAL A 619 -13.14 -8.06 -18.36
N TYR A 620 -14.37 -7.67 -18.19
CA TYR A 620 -14.76 -6.51 -17.40
C TYR A 620 -15.95 -6.80 -16.51
N PHE A 621 -16.06 -6.10 -15.41
CA PHE A 621 -17.21 -6.11 -14.53
C PHE A 621 -18.17 -4.99 -14.95
N LYS A 622 -19.41 -5.35 -15.26
CA LYS A 622 -20.46 -4.44 -15.72
C LYS A 622 -21.56 -4.38 -14.68
N PHE A 623 -22.08 -3.19 -14.44
CA PHE A 623 -23.29 -3.00 -13.64
C PHE A 623 -24.17 -1.88 -14.22
N GLU A 624 -25.49 -2.07 -14.07
CA GLU A 624 -26.50 -1.16 -14.63
C GLU A 624 -27.41 -0.64 -13.50
N ILE A 625 -27.51 0.67 -13.34
CA ILE A 625 -28.32 1.29 -12.28
C ILE A 625 -29.80 0.93 -12.42
N ASN A 626 -30.32 0.97 -13.65
CA ASN A 626 -31.75 0.85 -13.89
C ASN A 626 -32.27 -0.58 -13.79
N SER A 627 -31.44 -1.57 -13.96
CA SER A 627 -31.82 -3.00 -13.94
C SER A 627 -31.36 -3.72 -12.69
N GLY A 628 -30.44 -3.14 -11.92
CA GLY A 628 -29.79 -3.83 -10.80
C GLY A 628 -28.93 -5.02 -11.25
N TRP A 629 -28.57 -5.08 -12.53
CA TRP A 629 -27.86 -6.18 -13.11
C TRP A 629 -26.35 -6.00 -12.99
N THR A 630 -25.68 -7.03 -12.50
CA THR A 630 -24.23 -7.06 -12.35
C THR A 630 -23.68 -8.35 -12.98
N ASN A 631 -22.70 -8.24 -13.85
CA ASN A 631 -22.14 -9.39 -14.57
C ASN A 631 -20.69 -9.13 -15.01
N PHE A 632 -19.99 -10.23 -15.30
CA PHE A 632 -18.74 -10.20 -16.06
C PHE A 632 -19.03 -10.48 -17.53
N GLU A 633 -18.55 -9.61 -18.39
CA GLU A 633 -18.70 -9.75 -19.84
C GLU A 633 -17.33 -9.67 -20.51
N GLY A 634 -17.20 -10.31 -21.67
CA GLY A 634 -16.08 -10.13 -22.60
C GLY A 634 -16.44 -9.17 -23.71
N GLY A 635 -15.46 -8.43 -24.23
CA GLY A 635 -15.61 -7.79 -25.54
C GLY A 635 -15.63 -6.28 -25.63
N LYS A 636 -15.55 -5.50 -24.55
CA LYS A 636 -15.43 -4.03 -24.64
C LYS A 636 -14.08 -3.56 -24.18
N GLY A 637 -13.40 -2.79 -25.06
CA GLY A 637 -12.04 -2.37 -24.83
C GLY A 637 -11.88 -1.12 -23.95
N LYS A 638 -12.97 -0.51 -23.43
CA LYS A 638 -12.90 0.76 -22.69
C LYS A 638 -13.71 0.72 -21.41
N GLY A 639 -13.21 1.39 -20.37
CA GLY A 639 -13.89 1.46 -19.08
C GLY A 639 -13.10 2.20 -18.01
N LEU A 640 -13.61 2.15 -16.81
CA LEU A 640 -12.98 2.69 -15.62
C LEU A 640 -12.03 1.66 -15.00
N VAL A 641 -11.06 2.12 -14.25
CA VAL A 641 -10.12 1.28 -13.53
C VAL A 641 -10.21 1.60 -12.04
N ARG A 642 -10.21 0.56 -11.20
CA ARG A 642 -10.00 0.69 -9.76
C ARG A 642 -8.95 -0.31 -9.35
N CYS A 643 -7.81 0.18 -8.92
CA CYS A 643 -6.63 -0.64 -8.69
C CYS A 643 -6.74 -1.45 -7.40
N VAL A 644 -6.08 -2.60 -7.39
CA VAL A 644 -5.92 -3.46 -6.24
C VAL A 644 -4.46 -3.50 -5.82
N ARG A 645 -4.20 -3.62 -4.53
CA ARG A 645 -2.83 -3.76 -3.99
C ARG A 645 -2.16 -5.02 -4.59
N GLU A 646 -0.87 -4.92 -4.92
CA GLU A 646 -0.04 -6.06 -5.33
C GLU A 646 0.17 -7.05 -4.20
#